data_53fc9719f811be40abc5254a8d41ab55
#
_entry.id   53fc9719f811be40abc5254a8d41ab55
#
_cell.length_a   1.000
_cell.length_b   1.000
_cell.length_c   1.000
_cell.angle_alpha   90.00
_cell.angle_beta   90.00
_cell.angle_gamma   90.00
#
_symmetry.space_group_name_H-M   'P 1'
#
loop_
_entity.id
_entity.type
_entity.pdbx_description
1 polymer ?
#
loop_
_entity_poly.entity_id
_entity_poly.type
_entity_poly.pdbx_seq_one_letter_code
_entity_poly.pdbx_strand_id
1 'polypeptide(L)'
;MLRKIIIGIVALVVIVVGGLWAAATFFLDSATIAQQVKKEVASRYNRELVFNGELRTNFFPKIQIVLPETSLSFEGRKDPQFMLENASVGVAVIPLLSGNIRFDEVIINGLRGSVNVKRIAQKTNESKTQPTAKVAEDKTAEESFIKTLEVAGVEVTNAAFNVYGVQGDKVYTISGMNLKTGALGLKGTTPISFNANFSEKTQSVSGSLSVSTTAAYDLESLDVQLSDLKTTLKYNQNKDSVQASLETPSVKYVKSDVEINNAKASLSMGSGLSAQLSAKQLTTQAAMKDWMVEGVSGSVNLDKVTSASVSGNFSGGIEVPSVKSDRLTGAIQTKINNMSVSIPFNGMISVQVPQESASVSLNGEFDKEMFSVNANVKGFSKPTVTGQVQLNALTVDKWIAATPAKTASGIDWSPVREAIAQKVERLTALDAANTNISVKLNKLKYQKLSVNNIGTTVKLQNGTLGLNNISAQICGGTIAGHLSLTALQQWGVDLTASKVDSRCLLEGLSMPDQLTGSIRASMKIAGTGLDETAIKKTAKGSMSAQIDRAVLRGVSLEKVASAVRAKNPAGFVISPNDSTQFSALNATASIGNGTLSVTSLNGKSSVAEVSGRMQIGLINSSLSGQVSAKLATSADGRRVTVPIALSGTVQEPKYGVDIAAAIVSNVENIIKNEPEKLIEGLGRLLRR
;
A
#
# COMPACT_ATOMS: atom_id res chain seq x y z
N MET A 1 28.21 15.33 -13.70
CA MET A 1 27.81 15.14 -15.10
C MET A 1 27.58 16.48 -15.82
N LEU A 2 26.71 17.29 -15.30
CA LEU A 2 26.39 18.64 -15.86
C LEU A 2 27.63 19.51 -16.06
N ARG A 3 28.58 19.54 -15.08
CA ARG A 3 29.85 20.29 -15.15
C ARG A 3 30.70 19.95 -16.39
N LYS A 4 30.73 18.69 -16.83
CA LYS A 4 31.54 18.25 -18.00
C LYS A 4 30.85 18.56 -19.32
N ILE A 5 29.51 18.55 -19.37
CA ILE A 5 28.73 18.98 -20.52
C ILE A 5 28.84 20.51 -20.65
N ILE A 6 28.71 21.22 -19.55
CA ILE A 6 28.92 22.68 -19.50
C ILE A 6 30.36 23.02 -19.89
N ILE A 7 31.36 22.32 -19.37
CA ILE A 7 32.79 22.52 -19.76
C ILE A 7 33.00 22.19 -21.24
N GLY A 8 32.34 21.19 -21.82
CA GLY A 8 32.40 20.89 -23.25
C GLY A 8 31.79 21.98 -24.13
N ILE A 9 30.64 22.53 -23.71
CA ILE A 9 29.99 23.65 -24.39
C ILE A 9 30.82 24.94 -24.21
N VAL A 10 31.30 25.20 -22.99
CA VAL A 10 32.17 26.32 -22.69
C VAL A 10 33.49 26.19 -23.45
N ALA A 11 34.09 24.98 -23.53
CA ALA A 11 35.30 24.75 -24.31
C ALA A 11 35.05 25.00 -25.82
N LEU A 12 33.90 24.59 -26.36
CA LEU A 12 33.52 24.89 -27.74
C LEU A 12 33.38 26.43 -27.96
N VAL A 13 32.70 27.10 -27.02
CA VAL A 13 32.57 28.57 -27.03
C VAL A 13 33.94 29.23 -26.88
N VAL A 14 34.79 28.77 -25.99
CA VAL A 14 36.18 29.28 -25.80
C VAL A 14 37.05 29.02 -27.02
N ILE A 15 36.90 27.90 -27.72
CA ILE A 15 37.59 27.61 -28.97
C ILE A 15 37.17 28.60 -30.06
N VAL A 16 35.86 28.81 -30.19
CA VAL A 16 35.31 29.79 -31.15
C VAL A 16 35.73 31.19 -30.76
N VAL A 17 35.70 31.53 -29.49
CA VAL A 17 36.06 32.84 -28.92
C VAL A 17 37.58 33.13 -29.05
N GLY A 18 38.44 32.14 -28.76
CA GLY A 18 39.89 32.26 -28.94
C GLY A 18 40.31 32.43 -30.38
N GLY A 19 39.61 31.77 -31.32
CA GLY A 19 39.77 31.98 -32.76
C GLY A 19 39.32 33.37 -33.20
N LEU A 20 38.26 33.89 -32.58
CA LEU A 20 37.77 35.27 -32.85
C LEU A 20 38.70 36.35 -32.32
N TRP A 21 39.36 36.14 -31.18
CA TRP A 21 40.36 37.04 -30.65
C TRP A 21 41.56 37.15 -31.60
N ALA A 22 42.04 36.03 -32.15
CA ALA A 22 43.06 36.03 -33.19
C ALA A 22 42.61 36.73 -34.48
N ALA A 23 41.32 36.62 -34.84
CA ALA A 23 40.75 37.30 -36.01
C ALA A 23 40.54 38.82 -35.82
N ALA A 24 40.20 39.28 -34.62
CA ALA A 24 39.98 40.65 -34.27
C ALA A 24 41.30 41.48 -34.24
N THR A 25 42.41 40.79 -33.98
CA THR A 25 43.75 41.43 -34.00
C THR A 25 44.34 41.59 -35.41
N PHE A 26 43.76 40.92 -36.43
CA PHE A 26 44.20 41.00 -37.82
C PHE A 26 42.96 41.06 -38.72
N PHE A 27 42.84 42.02 -39.61
CA PHE A 27 41.85 42.09 -40.70
C PHE A 27 42.06 40.93 -41.71
N LEU A 28 41.86 39.70 -41.30
CA LEU A 28 42.08 38.51 -42.10
C LEU A 28 40.80 38.07 -42.82
N ASP A 29 40.95 37.46 -43.99
CA ASP A 29 39.84 36.88 -44.72
C ASP A 29 39.27 35.62 -43.97
N SER A 30 38.05 35.25 -44.31
CA SER A 30 37.37 34.12 -43.63
C SER A 30 38.09 32.78 -43.77
N ALA A 31 38.86 32.58 -44.85
CA ALA A 31 39.64 31.36 -45.08
C ALA A 31 40.85 31.26 -44.14
N THR A 32 41.53 32.36 -43.92
CA THR A 32 42.65 32.42 -42.96
C THR A 32 42.19 32.24 -41.55
N ILE A 33 41.04 32.79 -41.15
CA ILE A 33 40.41 32.55 -39.85
C ILE A 33 40.09 31.06 -39.67
N ALA A 34 39.50 30.42 -40.69
CA ALA A 34 39.16 29.01 -40.63
C ALA A 34 40.40 28.11 -40.40
N GLN A 35 41.51 28.40 -41.11
CA GLN A 35 42.74 27.65 -40.96
C GLN A 35 43.38 27.84 -39.58
N GLN A 36 43.38 29.07 -39.06
CA GLN A 36 43.96 29.36 -37.73
C GLN A 36 43.16 28.64 -36.63
N VAL A 37 41.82 28.66 -36.68
CA VAL A 37 40.97 27.98 -35.74
C VAL A 37 41.17 26.47 -35.80
N LYS A 38 41.26 25.87 -36.99
CA LYS A 38 41.55 24.42 -37.14
C LYS A 38 42.89 24.06 -36.52
N LYS A 39 43.93 24.86 -36.76
CA LYS A 39 45.28 24.63 -36.22
C LYS A 39 45.31 24.73 -34.70
N GLU A 40 44.63 25.70 -34.13
CA GLU A 40 44.55 25.92 -32.68
C GLU A 40 43.78 24.79 -31.99
N VAL A 41 42.66 24.34 -32.56
CA VAL A 41 41.87 23.20 -32.07
C VAL A 41 42.69 21.92 -32.12
N ALA A 42 43.43 21.68 -33.21
CA ALA A 42 44.27 20.50 -33.35
C ALA A 42 45.42 20.51 -32.33
N SER A 43 46.12 21.64 -32.18
CA SER A 43 47.30 21.75 -31.30
C SER A 43 46.98 21.72 -29.83
N ARG A 44 45.93 22.42 -29.35
CA ARG A 44 45.60 22.52 -27.91
C ARG A 44 44.75 21.42 -27.43
N TYR A 45 43.85 20.89 -28.28
CA TYR A 45 42.80 19.92 -27.80
C TYR A 45 42.92 18.55 -28.42
N ASN A 46 43.87 18.32 -29.32
CA ASN A 46 44.04 17.06 -30.09
C ASN A 46 42.72 16.65 -30.78
N ARG A 47 42.09 17.60 -31.48
CA ARG A 47 40.81 17.41 -32.18
C ARG A 47 40.94 17.91 -33.60
N GLU A 48 40.22 17.24 -34.51
CA GLU A 48 40.06 17.65 -35.89
C GLU A 48 38.74 18.41 -36.03
N LEU A 49 38.83 19.65 -36.55
CA LEU A 49 37.70 20.53 -36.83
C LEU A 49 37.52 20.65 -38.34
N VAL A 50 36.36 20.24 -38.82
CA VAL A 50 36.02 20.30 -40.25
C VAL A 50 34.83 21.24 -40.46
N PHE A 51 34.96 22.21 -41.36
CA PHE A 51 33.89 23.08 -41.83
C PHE A 51 33.39 22.56 -43.17
N ASN A 52 32.08 22.23 -43.25
CA ASN A 52 31.40 21.85 -44.48
C ASN A 52 30.74 23.07 -45.13
N GLY A 53 31.57 24.01 -45.59
CA GLY A 53 31.15 25.26 -46.18
C GLY A 53 32.08 26.39 -45.83
N GLU A 54 31.79 27.58 -46.35
CA GLU A 54 32.58 28.77 -46.11
C GLU A 54 32.16 29.50 -44.82
N LEU A 55 33.11 29.93 -44.02
CA LEU A 55 32.86 30.86 -42.95
C LEU A 55 32.40 32.19 -43.56
N ARG A 56 31.32 32.75 -43.01
CA ARG A 56 30.84 34.08 -43.38
C ARG A 56 31.15 35.09 -42.30
N THR A 57 31.73 36.20 -42.65
CA THR A 57 32.02 37.32 -41.76
C THR A 57 31.26 38.56 -42.19
N ASN A 58 30.49 39.16 -41.30
CA ASN A 58 29.82 40.43 -41.46
C ASN A 58 30.53 41.45 -40.57
N PHE A 59 30.87 42.62 -41.11
CA PHE A 59 31.63 43.61 -40.36
C PHE A 59 30.80 44.80 -39.92
N PHE A 60 29.57 44.97 -40.42
CA PHE A 60 28.72 46.10 -40.06
C PHE A 60 27.25 45.67 -40.06
N PRO A 61 26.42 46.11 -39.10
CA PRO A 61 26.71 46.98 -37.96
C PRO A 61 27.43 46.28 -36.79
N LYS A 62 27.63 44.97 -36.85
CA LYS A 62 28.30 44.10 -35.84
C LYS A 62 29.33 43.26 -36.58
N ILE A 63 30.45 42.99 -35.96
CA ILE A 63 31.36 41.92 -36.40
C ILE A 63 30.70 40.59 -36.01
N GLN A 64 30.25 39.83 -37.00
CA GLN A 64 29.61 38.56 -36.80
C GLN A 64 30.29 37.48 -37.64
N ILE A 65 30.65 36.37 -37.01
CA ILE A 65 31.15 35.19 -37.69
C ILE A 65 30.03 34.12 -37.65
N VAL A 66 29.71 33.62 -38.84
CA VAL A 66 28.75 32.54 -39.02
C VAL A 66 29.52 31.30 -39.46
N LEU A 67 29.49 30.29 -38.62
CA LEU A 67 30.04 28.97 -38.88
C LEU A 67 29.02 28.19 -39.72
N PRO A 68 29.43 27.56 -40.83
CA PRO A 68 28.61 26.61 -41.55
C PRO A 68 28.45 25.30 -40.75
N GLU A 69 27.88 24.30 -41.36
CA GLU A 69 27.89 22.96 -40.80
C GLU A 69 29.33 22.57 -40.40
N THR A 70 29.51 22.27 -39.13
CA THR A 70 30.82 22.05 -38.54
C THR A 70 30.85 20.77 -37.77
N SER A 71 31.92 19.97 -37.96
CA SER A 71 32.12 18.75 -37.24
C SER A 71 33.43 18.74 -36.45
N LEU A 72 33.40 18.11 -35.27
CA LEU A 72 34.54 17.96 -34.38
C LEU A 72 34.77 16.46 -34.10
N SER A 73 35.93 15.98 -34.48
CA SER A 73 36.33 14.59 -34.31
C SER A 73 37.53 14.47 -33.38
N PHE A 74 37.77 13.29 -32.83
CA PHE A 74 39.07 12.94 -32.26
C PHE A 74 40.05 12.71 -33.43
N GLU A 75 41.26 13.15 -33.28
CA GLU A 75 42.30 12.93 -34.27
C GLU A 75 42.38 11.41 -34.65
N GLY A 76 42.35 11.14 -35.96
CA GLY A 76 42.39 9.78 -36.50
C GLY A 76 41.05 8.99 -36.47
N ARG A 77 39.92 9.62 -36.12
CA ARG A 77 38.59 8.98 -36.21
C ARG A 77 37.75 9.56 -37.33
N LYS A 78 37.14 8.68 -38.12
CA LYS A 78 36.27 9.09 -39.24
C LYS A 78 34.92 9.64 -38.76
N ASP A 79 34.41 9.18 -37.61
CA ASP A 79 33.11 9.59 -37.08
C ASP A 79 33.22 10.82 -36.19
N PRO A 80 32.50 11.91 -36.47
CA PRO A 80 32.51 13.10 -35.64
C PRO A 80 31.86 12.82 -34.27
N GLN A 81 32.52 13.33 -33.23
CA GLN A 81 31.96 13.24 -31.86
C GLN A 81 30.86 14.30 -31.65
N PHE A 82 31.02 15.45 -32.26
CA PHE A 82 30.05 16.54 -32.24
C PHE A 82 29.90 17.11 -33.67
N MET A 83 28.68 17.52 -33.99
CA MET A 83 28.33 18.23 -35.21
C MET A 83 27.38 19.35 -34.84
N LEU A 84 27.43 20.43 -35.54
CA LEU A 84 26.43 21.51 -35.49
C LEU A 84 26.02 21.88 -36.91
N GLU A 85 24.76 22.26 -37.10
CA GLU A 85 24.25 22.67 -38.42
C GLU A 85 24.74 24.08 -38.78
N ASN A 86 24.67 24.99 -37.83
CA ASN A 86 25.29 26.30 -37.93
C ASN A 86 25.48 26.91 -36.54
N ALA A 87 26.41 27.83 -36.44
CA ALA A 87 26.54 28.71 -35.28
C ALA A 87 26.91 30.12 -35.70
N SER A 88 26.50 31.09 -34.91
CA SER A 88 26.93 32.49 -35.11
C SER A 88 27.39 33.10 -33.80
N VAL A 89 28.45 33.88 -33.89
CA VAL A 89 29.00 34.64 -32.76
C VAL A 89 29.26 36.06 -33.21
N GLY A 90 28.68 37.01 -32.51
CA GLY A 90 28.87 38.41 -32.73
C GLY A 90 29.86 39.03 -31.73
N VAL A 91 30.58 40.05 -32.15
CA VAL A 91 31.44 40.90 -31.30
C VAL A 91 30.95 42.33 -31.37
N ALA A 92 30.77 42.97 -30.22
CA ALA A 92 30.35 44.35 -30.14
C ALA A 92 31.49 45.28 -30.54
N VAL A 93 31.32 46.10 -31.61
CA VAL A 93 32.37 46.97 -32.17
C VAL A 93 32.76 48.08 -31.22
N ILE A 94 31.79 48.70 -30.52
CA ILE A 94 32.06 49.89 -29.67
C ILE A 94 32.93 49.48 -28.43
N PRO A 95 32.68 48.42 -27.68
CA PRO A 95 33.58 47.97 -26.62
C PRO A 95 34.98 47.60 -27.15
N LEU A 96 35.06 47.01 -28.35
CA LEU A 96 36.33 46.62 -28.96
C LEU A 96 37.22 47.84 -29.23
N LEU A 97 36.66 48.97 -29.66
CA LEU A 97 37.38 50.22 -29.85
C LEU A 97 37.96 50.78 -28.54
N SER A 98 37.39 50.42 -27.39
CA SER A 98 37.90 50.80 -26.06
C SER A 98 38.79 49.74 -25.43
N GLY A 99 39.18 48.70 -26.17
CA GLY A 99 40.04 47.63 -25.71
C GLY A 99 39.33 46.54 -24.92
N ASN A 100 37.97 46.59 -24.84
CA ASN A 100 37.18 45.59 -24.13
C ASN A 100 36.52 44.62 -25.14
N ILE A 101 36.68 43.33 -24.96
CA ILE A 101 36.06 42.32 -25.80
C ILE A 101 34.72 41.93 -25.17
N ARG A 102 33.63 42.33 -25.83
CA ARG A 102 32.29 41.92 -25.47
C ARG A 102 31.67 41.16 -26.62
N PHE A 103 31.31 39.90 -26.35
CA PHE A 103 30.57 39.09 -27.31
C PHE A 103 29.09 39.44 -27.26
N ASP A 104 28.52 39.56 -28.44
CA ASP A 104 27.07 39.57 -28.60
C ASP A 104 26.48 38.17 -28.32
N GLU A 105 25.27 37.91 -28.78
CA GLU A 105 24.62 36.64 -28.65
C GLU A 105 25.38 35.52 -29.38
N VAL A 106 25.60 34.41 -28.71
CA VAL A 106 26.13 33.18 -29.29
C VAL A 106 24.95 32.25 -29.61
N ILE A 107 24.72 32.03 -30.91
CA ILE A 107 23.62 31.17 -31.38
C ILE A 107 24.20 29.87 -31.95
N ILE A 108 23.70 28.74 -31.51
CA ILE A 108 24.11 27.41 -31.96
C ILE A 108 22.86 26.60 -32.37
N ASN A 109 22.77 26.21 -33.62
CA ASN A 109 21.67 25.42 -34.15
C ASN A 109 22.11 24.00 -34.47
N GLY A 110 21.24 23.05 -34.16
CA GLY A 110 21.38 21.65 -34.56
C GLY A 110 22.62 20.95 -34.02
N LEU A 111 23.05 21.32 -32.79
CA LEU A 111 24.18 20.66 -32.15
C LEU A 111 23.84 19.19 -31.88
N ARG A 112 24.63 18.29 -32.45
CA ARG A 112 24.47 16.85 -32.32
C ARG A 112 25.73 16.22 -31.73
N GLY A 113 25.57 15.23 -30.87
CA GLY A 113 26.72 14.59 -30.24
C GLY A 113 26.40 13.20 -29.66
N SER A 114 27.46 12.52 -29.25
CA SER A 114 27.36 11.27 -28.52
C SER A 114 28.17 11.30 -27.21
N VAL A 115 27.58 10.82 -26.16
CA VAL A 115 28.16 10.77 -24.80
C VAL A 115 28.21 9.33 -24.33
N ASN A 116 29.41 8.84 -23.95
CA ASN A 116 29.57 7.49 -23.40
C ASN A 116 29.83 7.56 -21.89
N VAL A 117 28.96 6.96 -21.10
CA VAL A 117 29.03 7.01 -19.62
C VAL A 117 30.30 6.35 -19.08
N LYS A 118 30.80 5.30 -19.71
CA LYS A 118 32.03 4.59 -19.30
C LYS A 118 33.27 5.50 -19.33
N ARG A 119 33.41 6.32 -20.40
CA ARG A 119 34.53 7.25 -20.54
C ARG A 119 34.52 8.37 -19.51
N ILE A 120 33.32 8.76 -19.08
CA ILE A 120 33.17 9.80 -18.04
C ILE A 120 33.62 9.23 -16.67
N ALA A 121 33.28 8.01 -16.34
CA ALA A 121 33.65 7.35 -15.08
C ALA A 121 35.15 7.07 -15.01
N GLN A 122 35.77 6.59 -16.09
CA GLN A 122 37.22 6.32 -16.13
C GLN A 122 38.06 7.58 -15.95
N LYS A 123 37.74 8.67 -16.64
CA LYS A 123 38.46 9.95 -16.47
C LYS A 123 38.36 10.56 -15.05
N THR A 124 37.31 10.22 -14.31
CA THR A 124 37.16 10.68 -12.93
C THR A 124 38.09 9.93 -11.97
N ASN A 125 38.44 8.70 -12.27
CA ASN A 125 39.39 7.88 -11.49
C ASN A 125 40.86 8.16 -11.87
N GLU A 126 41.14 8.47 -13.13
CA GLU A 126 42.50 8.77 -13.60
C GLU A 126 42.97 10.17 -13.17
N SER A 127 42.09 11.12 -12.93
CA SER A 127 42.44 12.47 -12.43
C SER A 127 42.92 12.48 -10.96
N LYS A 128 42.87 11.36 -10.25
CA LYS A 128 43.38 11.23 -8.87
C LYS A 128 44.82 10.70 -8.78
N THR A 129 45.46 10.35 -9.91
CA THR A 129 46.73 9.59 -9.87
C THR A 129 47.75 10.01 -10.94
N GLN A 130 47.86 11.28 -11.32
CA GLN A 130 49.02 11.71 -12.11
C GLN A 130 49.61 13.00 -11.60
N PRO A 131 50.95 13.03 -11.39
CA PRO A 131 51.65 14.27 -11.02
C PRO A 131 51.74 15.21 -12.23
N THR A 132 51.50 16.45 -11.94
CA THR A 132 51.64 17.62 -12.84
C THR A 132 52.95 17.57 -13.66
N ALA A 133 52.85 17.30 -14.96
CA ALA A 133 53.90 17.68 -15.87
C ALA A 133 53.83 19.21 -16.05
N LYS A 134 54.90 19.89 -15.76
CA LYS A 134 55.13 21.32 -15.91
C LYS A 134 54.84 21.75 -17.36
N VAL A 135 53.74 22.51 -17.54
CA VAL A 135 53.65 23.49 -18.62
C VAL A 135 53.76 24.83 -17.91
N ALA A 136 54.93 25.39 -17.91
CA ALA A 136 55.19 26.77 -17.54
C ALA A 136 54.94 27.63 -18.77
N GLU A 137 54.44 28.87 -18.48
CA GLU A 137 54.35 30.00 -19.39
C GLU A 137 53.15 30.05 -20.34
N ASP A 138 51.99 30.44 -19.79
CA ASP A 138 51.06 31.44 -20.35
C ASP A 138 49.79 31.63 -19.47
N LYS A 139 49.90 31.34 -18.19
CA LYS A 139 48.76 31.45 -17.23
C LYS A 139 48.26 32.88 -17.06
N THR A 140 49.14 33.86 -17.20
CA THR A 140 48.79 35.30 -16.98
C THR A 140 47.89 35.88 -18.07
N ALA A 141 48.05 35.49 -19.33
CA ALA A 141 47.25 35.99 -20.44
C ALA A 141 45.86 35.32 -20.50
N GLU A 142 45.77 34.01 -20.25
CA GLU A 142 44.47 33.28 -20.18
C GLU A 142 43.62 33.72 -18.98
N GLU A 143 44.21 33.87 -17.81
CA GLU A 143 43.49 34.36 -16.62
C GLU A 143 43.03 35.82 -16.78
N SER A 144 43.83 36.68 -17.45
CA SER A 144 43.43 38.06 -17.78
C SER A 144 42.31 38.11 -18.79
N PHE A 145 42.33 37.25 -19.82
CA PHE A 145 41.30 37.18 -20.85
C PHE A 145 39.95 36.67 -20.31
N ILE A 146 39.98 35.61 -19.49
CA ILE A 146 38.76 35.07 -18.85
C ILE A 146 38.11 36.11 -17.92
N LYS A 147 38.91 36.93 -17.22
CA LYS A 147 38.41 38.00 -16.34
C LYS A 147 37.65 39.11 -17.04
N THR A 148 37.79 39.29 -18.35
CA THR A 148 37.14 40.34 -19.14
C THR A 148 36.07 39.82 -20.09
N LEU A 149 35.80 38.47 -20.07
CA LEU A 149 34.86 37.84 -20.98
C LEU A 149 33.42 38.14 -20.59
N GLU A 150 32.70 38.88 -21.41
CA GLU A 150 31.25 39.08 -21.33
C GLU A 150 30.57 38.62 -22.61
N VAL A 151 29.46 37.85 -22.47
CA VAL A 151 28.60 37.39 -23.57
C VAL A 151 27.19 37.92 -23.34
N ALA A 152 26.59 38.58 -24.32
CA ALA A 152 25.25 39.15 -24.17
C ALA A 152 24.13 38.08 -24.01
N GLY A 153 24.38 36.88 -24.52
CA GLY A 153 23.48 35.73 -24.35
C GLY A 153 23.98 34.50 -25.11
N VAL A 154 23.46 33.35 -24.71
CA VAL A 154 23.67 32.08 -25.42
C VAL A 154 22.32 31.48 -25.77
N GLU A 155 22.12 31.15 -27.05
CA GLU A 155 20.95 30.45 -27.55
C GLU A 155 21.38 29.16 -28.27
N VAL A 156 20.95 28.03 -27.74
CA VAL A 156 21.12 26.72 -28.39
C VAL A 156 19.75 26.22 -28.79
N THR A 157 19.57 25.88 -30.06
CA THR A 157 18.30 25.40 -30.59
C THR A 157 18.46 24.03 -31.23
N ASN A 158 17.45 23.18 -31.06
CA ASN A 158 17.34 21.85 -31.68
C ASN A 158 18.58 20.94 -31.45
N ALA A 159 19.21 21.03 -30.29
CA ALA A 159 20.33 20.14 -29.99
C ALA A 159 19.85 18.71 -29.68
N ALA A 160 20.70 17.73 -30.04
CA ALA A 160 20.39 16.30 -29.80
C ALA A 160 21.64 15.52 -29.39
N PHE A 161 21.50 14.61 -28.47
CA PHE A 161 22.57 13.76 -27.94
C PHE A 161 22.15 12.30 -27.84
N ASN A 162 23.06 11.41 -28.26
CA ASN A 162 22.93 10.00 -27.97
C ASN A 162 23.77 9.67 -26.74
N VAL A 163 23.15 9.05 -25.74
CA VAL A 163 23.82 8.60 -24.51
C VAL A 163 24.02 7.10 -24.61
N TYR A 164 25.24 6.64 -24.46
CA TYR A 164 25.63 5.24 -24.48
C TYR A 164 25.97 4.75 -23.06
N GLY A 165 25.53 3.53 -22.71
CA GLY A 165 25.78 2.91 -21.42
C GLY A 165 27.21 2.41 -21.25
N VAL A 166 27.46 1.77 -20.12
CA VAL A 166 28.77 1.23 -19.75
C VAL A 166 29.24 0.14 -20.73
N GLN A 167 28.32 -0.60 -21.34
CA GLN A 167 28.58 -1.65 -22.32
C GLN A 167 28.67 -1.13 -23.77
N GLY A 168 28.45 0.18 -23.98
CA GLY A 168 28.51 0.81 -25.29
C GLY A 168 27.24 0.75 -26.10
N ASP A 169 26.17 0.20 -25.54
CA ASP A 169 24.81 0.20 -26.09
C ASP A 169 24.15 1.57 -25.94
N LYS A 170 23.31 1.93 -26.87
CA LYS A 170 22.56 3.19 -26.85
C LYS A 170 21.46 3.12 -25.79
N VAL A 171 21.58 3.90 -24.72
CA VAL A 171 20.63 3.90 -23.61
C VAL A 171 19.54 4.95 -23.81
N TYR A 172 19.92 6.19 -24.14
CA TYR A 172 18.96 7.28 -24.31
C TYR A 172 19.29 8.14 -25.53
N THR A 173 18.24 8.69 -26.13
CA THR A 173 18.33 9.83 -27.06
C THR A 173 17.74 11.05 -26.40
N ILE A 174 18.48 12.14 -26.31
CA ILE A 174 18.00 13.47 -25.94
C ILE A 174 17.82 14.22 -27.24
N SER A 175 16.69 14.90 -27.45
CA SER A 175 16.37 15.62 -28.71
C SER A 175 15.57 16.89 -28.42
N GLY A 176 15.54 17.79 -29.40
CA GLY A 176 14.84 19.07 -29.29
C GLY A 176 15.28 19.86 -28.07
N MET A 177 16.57 19.75 -27.70
CA MET A 177 17.11 20.47 -26.57
C MET A 177 17.33 21.94 -26.98
N ASN A 178 16.69 22.82 -26.24
CA ASN A 178 16.86 24.27 -26.41
C ASN A 178 17.31 24.86 -25.06
N LEU A 179 18.29 25.76 -25.15
CA LEU A 179 18.80 26.54 -24.02
C LEU A 179 18.87 27.99 -24.42
N LYS A 180 18.31 28.88 -23.61
CA LYS A 180 18.43 30.30 -23.78
C LYS A 180 18.86 30.96 -22.48
N THR A 181 19.88 31.78 -22.54
CA THR A 181 20.34 32.60 -21.40
C THR A 181 20.32 34.09 -21.78
N GLY A 182 20.29 34.94 -20.78
CA GLY A 182 20.67 36.33 -20.95
C GLY A 182 22.19 36.51 -20.90
N ALA A 183 22.64 37.69 -20.51
CA ALA A 183 24.07 38.03 -20.44
C ALA A 183 24.82 37.13 -19.44
N LEU A 184 26.02 36.73 -19.84
CA LEU A 184 26.92 35.86 -19.05
C LEU A 184 28.29 36.54 -18.91
N GLY A 185 28.87 36.48 -17.71
CA GLY A 185 30.19 36.94 -17.35
C GLY A 185 30.76 36.11 -16.22
N LEU A 186 31.82 36.61 -15.55
CA LEU A 186 32.34 35.93 -14.35
C LEU A 186 31.38 36.00 -13.16
N LYS A 187 30.61 37.08 -13.09
CA LYS A 187 29.59 37.34 -12.08
C LYS A 187 28.42 38.06 -12.72
N GLY A 188 27.22 37.70 -12.34
CA GLY A 188 26.05 38.35 -12.89
C GLY A 188 24.74 37.73 -12.55
N THR A 189 23.70 38.27 -13.16
CA THR A 189 22.33 37.72 -13.08
C THR A 189 21.80 37.47 -14.47
N THR A 190 21.33 36.28 -14.77
CA THR A 190 20.89 35.89 -16.10
C THR A 190 19.62 35.05 -16.04
N PRO A 191 18.61 35.33 -16.88
CA PRO A 191 17.49 34.39 -17.08
C PRO A 191 18.00 33.16 -17.82
N ILE A 192 17.49 32.00 -17.44
CA ILE A 192 17.79 30.68 -18.05
C ILE A 192 16.47 29.99 -18.38
N SER A 193 16.34 29.57 -19.64
CA SER A 193 15.26 28.70 -20.10
C SER A 193 15.86 27.49 -20.78
N PHE A 194 15.44 26.32 -20.36
CA PHE A 194 15.89 25.02 -20.88
C PHE A 194 14.71 24.11 -21.12
N ASN A 195 14.69 23.44 -22.27
CA ASN A 195 13.80 22.32 -22.52
C ASN A 195 14.51 21.22 -23.32
N ALA A 196 14.10 19.97 -23.12
CA ALA A 196 14.60 18.81 -23.83
C ALA A 196 13.60 17.67 -23.81
N ASN A 197 13.59 16.86 -24.86
CA ASN A 197 12.90 15.57 -24.89
C ASN A 197 13.91 14.45 -24.74
N PHE A 198 13.52 13.35 -24.14
CA PHE A 198 14.33 12.15 -24.02
C PHE A 198 13.52 10.91 -24.41
N SER A 199 14.18 9.92 -24.96
CA SER A 199 13.54 8.65 -25.30
C SER A 199 14.52 7.47 -25.21
N GLU A 200 13.99 6.31 -24.88
CA GLU A 200 14.68 5.02 -24.90
C GLU A 200 13.74 3.99 -25.55
N LYS A 201 14.22 3.30 -26.59
CA LYS A 201 13.36 2.43 -27.42
C LYS A 201 13.11 1.05 -26.82
N THR A 202 14.08 0.50 -26.12
CA THR A 202 14.02 -0.89 -25.61
C THR A 202 12.96 -1.04 -24.52
N GLN A 203 12.82 -0.02 -23.65
CA GLN A 203 11.85 -0.01 -22.56
C GLN A 203 10.62 0.88 -22.87
N SER A 204 10.50 1.36 -24.13
CA SER A 204 9.43 2.28 -24.55
C SER A 204 9.28 3.50 -23.63
N VAL A 205 10.41 4.06 -23.23
CA VAL A 205 10.48 5.27 -22.40
C VAL A 205 10.52 6.51 -23.27
N SER A 206 9.73 7.52 -22.93
CA SER A 206 9.82 8.86 -23.51
C SER A 206 9.45 9.91 -22.46
N GLY A 207 9.91 11.14 -22.68
CA GLY A 207 9.56 12.24 -21.78
C GLY A 207 10.10 13.57 -22.20
N SER A 208 9.82 14.58 -21.39
CA SER A 208 10.34 15.94 -21.57
C SER A 208 10.70 16.58 -20.23
N LEU A 209 11.72 17.41 -20.23
CA LEU A 209 12.13 18.23 -19.11
C LEU A 209 12.09 19.70 -19.55
N SER A 210 11.47 20.55 -18.74
CA SER A 210 11.46 21.99 -18.92
C SER A 210 11.92 22.67 -17.62
N VAL A 211 12.80 23.63 -17.72
CA VAL A 211 13.34 24.40 -16.60
C VAL A 211 13.35 25.88 -16.99
N SER A 212 12.86 26.75 -16.12
CA SER A 212 12.99 28.19 -16.21
C SER A 212 13.38 28.80 -14.87
N THR A 213 14.30 29.74 -14.86
CA THR A 213 14.79 30.40 -13.65
C THR A 213 15.57 31.66 -14.01
N THR A 214 15.82 32.51 -13.02
CA THR A 214 16.83 33.56 -13.08
C THR A 214 17.99 33.16 -12.15
N ALA A 215 19.18 33.02 -12.69
CA ALA A 215 20.39 32.67 -11.96
C ALA A 215 21.24 33.88 -11.64
N ALA A 216 21.49 34.18 -10.39
CA ALA A 216 22.55 35.05 -9.92
C ALA A 216 23.75 34.16 -9.52
N TYR A 217 24.92 34.46 -10.03
CA TYR A 217 26.09 33.57 -9.82
C TYR A 217 27.39 34.38 -9.71
N ASP A 218 28.35 33.77 -9.04
CA ASP A 218 29.72 34.23 -8.94
C ASP A 218 30.64 33.02 -9.19
N LEU A 219 31.35 33.02 -10.30
CA LEU A 219 32.19 31.88 -10.71
C LEU A 219 33.50 31.80 -9.91
N GLU A 220 33.91 32.86 -9.21
CA GLU A 220 35.10 32.86 -8.37
C GLU A 220 34.81 32.16 -7.04
N SER A 221 33.70 32.50 -6.39
CA SER A 221 33.26 31.84 -5.14
C SER A 221 32.49 30.53 -5.37
N LEU A 222 32.03 30.28 -6.62
CA LEU A 222 31.13 29.20 -7.00
C LEU A 222 29.77 29.27 -6.31
N ASP A 223 29.35 30.46 -5.90
CA ASP A 223 28.03 30.70 -5.33
C ASP A 223 26.99 30.85 -6.45
N VAL A 224 25.85 30.23 -6.30
CA VAL A 224 24.75 30.28 -7.24
C VAL A 224 23.44 30.46 -6.48
N GLN A 225 22.66 31.44 -6.90
CA GLN A 225 21.30 31.66 -6.46
C GLN A 225 20.34 31.60 -7.66
N LEU A 226 19.36 30.69 -7.61
CA LEU A 226 18.27 30.63 -8.58
C LEU A 226 17.05 31.29 -7.97
N SER A 227 16.42 32.18 -8.75
CA SER A 227 15.14 32.81 -8.40
C SER A 227 14.06 32.34 -9.36
N ASP A 228 12.84 32.19 -8.83
CA ASP A 228 11.66 31.76 -9.60
C ASP A 228 11.88 30.48 -10.42
N LEU A 229 12.53 29.49 -9.79
CA LEU A 229 12.75 28.21 -10.43
C LEU A 229 11.42 27.49 -10.67
N LYS A 230 11.17 27.15 -11.92
CA LYS A 230 10.08 26.28 -12.35
C LYS A 230 10.63 25.11 -13.15
N THR A 231 10.30 23.89 -12.73
CA THR A 231 10.72 22.67 -13.40
C THR A 231 9.51 21.79 -13.65
N THR A 232 9.39 21.25 -14.84
CA THR A 232 8.36 20.27 -15.20
C THR A 232 9.02 19.08 -15.88
N LEU A 233 8.74 17.89 -15.36
CA LEU A 233 9.15 16.61 -15.93
C LEU A 233 7.91 15.83 -16.36
N LYS A 234 7.88 15.39 -17.62
CA LYS A 234 6.92 14.40 -18.12
C LYS A 234 7.68 13.13 -18.46
N TYR A 235 7.18 12.01 -18.03
CA TYR A 235 7.77 10.70 -18.25
C TYR A 235 6.67 9.72 -18.62
N ASN A 236 6.87 8.97 -19.69
CA ASN A 236 5.95 7.93 -20.13
C ASN A 236 6.73 6.64 -20.32
N GLN A 237 6.18 5.55 -19.81
CA GLN A 237 6.70 4.20 -20.02
C GLN A 237 5.53 3.25 -20.25
N ASN A 238 5.45 2.64 -21.43
CA ASN A 238 4.35 1.81 -21.86
C ASN A 238 2.99 2.55 -21.76
N LYS A 239 2.13 2.12 -20.81
CA LYS A 239 0.82 2.75 -20.52
C LYS A 239 0.87 3.71 -19.33
N ASP A 240 1.98 3.75 -18.61
CA ASP A 240 2.14 4.60 -17.43
C ASP A 240 2.68 5.95 -17.81
N SER A 241 2.06 6.99 -17.29
CA SER A 241 2.50 8.36 -17.43
C SER A 241 2.75 8.98 -16.06
N VAL A 242 3.83 9.75 -15.95
CA VAL A 242 4.18 10.51 -14.75
C VAL A 242 4.42 11.94 -15.16
N GLN A 243 3.77 12.86 -14.47
CA GLN A 243 4.07 14.29 -14.57
C GLN A 243 4.48 14.79 -13.19
N ALA A 244 5.64 15.43 -13.11
CA ALA A 244 6.13 16.05 -11.88
C ALA A 244 6.46 17.52 -12.13
N SER A 245 6.20 18.37 -11.15
CA SER A 245 6.64 19.76 -11.17
C SER A 245 7.29 20.16 -9.86
N LEU A 246 8.21 21.11 -9.94
CA LEU A 246 8.82 21.75 -8.78
C LEU A 246 8.88 23.25 -9.06
N GLU A 247 8.35 24.05 -8.14
CA GLU A 247 8.39 25.50 -8.17
C GLU A 247 8.94 26.02 -6.85
N THR A 248 9.88 26.97 -6.91
CA THR A 248 10.40 27.63 -5.72
C THR A 248 10.90 29.03 -6.06
N PRO A 249 10.64 30.03 -5.21
CA PRO A 249 11.15 31.39 -5.44
C PRO A 249 12.66 31.51 -5.22
N SER A 250 13.30 30.58 -4.50
CA SER A 250 14.72 30.68 -4.18
C SER A 250 15.39 29.33 -3.97
N VAL A 251 16.49 29.11 -4.70
CA VAL A 251 17.48 28.06 -4.47
C VAL A 251 18.84 28.73 -4.32
N LYS A 252 19.55 28.45 -3.24
CA LYS A 252 20.91 28.94 -3.02
C LYS A 252 21.87 27.76 -2.91
N TYR A 253 22.99 27.87 -3.62
CA TYR A 253 24.11 26.95 -3.47
C TYR A 253 25.32 27.76 -3.01
N VAL A 254 25.74 27.54 -1.79
CA VAL A 254 26.84 28.26 -1.12
C VAL A 254 27.67 27.25 -0.33
N LYS A 255 28.99 27.28 -0.49
CA LYS A 255 29.95 26.43 0.25
C LYS A 255 29.59 24.95 0.21
N SER A 256 29.14 24.46 -0.94
CA SER A 256 28.76 23.06 -1.19
C SER A 256 27.45 22.61 -0.53
N ASP A 257 26.67 23.48 0.07
CA ASP A 257 25.33 23.18 0.59
C ASP A 257 24.24 23.90 -0.21
N VAL A 258 23.04 23.33 -0.19
CA VAL A 258 21.88 23.84 -0.92
C VAL A 258 20.81 24.28 0.08
N GLU A 259 20.23 25.44 -0.17
CA GLU A 259 19.05 25.96 0.52
C GLU A 259 17.95 26.23 -0.49
N ILE A 260 16.76 25.66 -0.29
CA ILE A 260 15.56 25.87 -1.11
C ILE A 260 14.46 26.39 -0.20
N ASN A 261 13.86 27.52 -0.57
CA ASN A 261 12.83 28.17 0.24
C ASN A 261 11.46 28.14 -0.46
N ASN A 262 10.40 27.87 0.31
CA ASN A 262 9.00 27.88 -0.14
C ASN A 262 8.76 27.02 -1.40
N ALA A 263 9.31 25.81 -1.40
CA ALA A 263 9.15 24.87 -2.50
C ALA A 263 7.72 24.33 -2.58
N LYS A 264 7.23 24.19 -3.81
CA LYS A 264 5.99 23.47 -4.13
C LYS A 264 6.31 22.39 -5.15
N ALA A 265 5.89 21.16 -4.86
CA ALA A 265 6.07 20.02 -5.75
C ALA A 265 4.71 19.38 -6.05
N SER A 266 4.51 18.94 -7.27
CA SER A 266 3.37 18.11 -7.65
C SER A 266 3.83 16.85 -8.36
N LEU A 267 3.09 15.79 -8.18
CA LEU A 267 3.25 14.51 -8.88
C LEU A 267 1.88 14.03 -9.33
N SER A 268 1.77 13.57 -10.56
CA SER A 268 0.56 12.90 -11.07
C SER A 268 0.98 11.69 -11.88
N MET A 269 0.32 10.55 -11.63
CA MET A 269 0.54 9.30 -12.35
C MET A 269 -0.73 8.85 -13.05
N GLY A 270 -0.60 8.22 -14.21
CA GLY A 270 -1.73 7.69 -14.99
C GLY A 270 -2.56 6.64 -14.26
N SER A 271 -2.02 5.99 -13.22
CA SER A 271 -2.71 5.08 -12.31
C SER A 271 -3.76 5.76 -11.40
N GLY A 272 -3.82 7.10 -11.38
CA GLY A 272 -4.70 7.88 -10.51
C GLY A 272 -4.04 8.38 -9.23
N LEU A 273 -2.79 7.97 -8.95
CA LEU A 273 -2.02 8.53 -7.86
C LEU A 273 -1.61 9.97 -8.17
N SER A 274 -1.87 10.88 -7.24
CA SER A 274 -1.38 12.25 -7.34
C SER A 274 -0.95 12.77 -5.97
N ALA A 275 0.03 13.66 -5.96
CA ALA A 275 0.52 14.30 -4.75
C ALA A 275 0.77 15.79 -4.99
N GLN A 276 0.49 16.61 -4.00
CA GLN A 276 0.84 18.02 -3.94
C GLN A 276 1.49 18.28 -2.59
N LEU A 277 2.74 18.70 -2.63
CA LEU A 277 3.54 18.95 -1.44
C LEU A 277 4.07 20.38 -1.47
N SER A 278 4.17 20.98 -0.31
CA SER A 278 4.87 22.25 -0.09
C SER A 278 5.83 22.09 1.08
N ALA A 279 6.93 22.83 1.04
CA ALA A 279 7.90 22.89 2.13
C ALA A 279 8.33 24.34 2.34
N LYS A 280 8.49 24.75 3.58
CA LYS A 280 9.00 26.11 3.91
C LYS A 280 10.47 26.23 3.51
N GLN A 281 11.27 25.26 3.93
CA GLN A 281 12.70 25.27 3.68
C GLN A 281 13.24 23.85 3.55
N LEU A 282 14.10 23.63 2.57
CA LEU A 282 14.96 22.47 2.47
C LEU A 282 16.40 22.94 2.55
N THR A 283 17.19 22.33 3.41
CA THR A 283 18.62 22.62 3.55
C THR A 283 19.42 21.33 3.48
N THR A 284 20.58 21.41 2.82
CA THR A 284 21.61 20.38 2.97
C THR A 284 22.67 20.85 3.94
N GLN A 285 23.40 19.93 4.54
CA GLN A 285 24.47 20.18 5.51
C GLN A 285 25.65 19.26 5.25
N ALA A 286 26.81 19.65 5.78
CA ALA A 286 28.03 18.85 5.69
C ALA A 286 28.45 18.53 4.24
N ALA A 287 28.39 19.54 3.35
CA ALA A 287 28.66 19.40 1.92
C ALA A 287 27.74 18.37 1.25
N MET A 288 26.44 18.54 1.45
CA MET A 288 25.35 17.67 0.92
C MET A 288 25.37 16.23 1.43
N LYS A 289 25.93 15.95 2.60
CA LYS A 289 25.85 14.60 3.22
C LYS A 289 24.51 14.34 3.86
N ASP A 290 23.93 15.38 4.49
CA ASP A 290 22.64 15.34 5.18
C ASP A 290 21.69 16.37 4.60
N TRP A 291 20.41 16.13 4.78
CA TRP A 291 19.34 17.06 4.38
C TRP A 291 18.28 17.19 5.46
N MET A 292 17.65 18.34 5.51
CA MET A 292 16.50 18.64 6.37
C MET A 292 15.45 19.42 5.58
N VAL A 293 14.19 19.10 5.78
CA VAL A 293 13.05 19.79 5.20
C VAL A 293 12.10 20.18 6.31
N GLU A 294 11.85 21.48 6.43
CA GLU A 294 10.96 22.06 7.43
C GLU A 294 9.62 22.47 6.83
N GLY A 295 8.57 22.33 7.64
CA GLY A 295 7.24 22.81 7.30
C GLY A 295 6.66 22.13 6.04
N VAL A 296 6.92 20.83 5.89
CA VAL A 296 6.27 20.06 4.82
C VAL A 296 4.78 19.98 5.12
N SER A 297 3.97 20.26 4.12
CA SER A 297 2.53 20.03 4.15
C SER A 297 2.04 19.66 2.76
N GLY A 298 1.03 18.80 2.68
CA GLY A 298 0.47 18.43 1.41
C GLY A 298 -0.54 17.31 1.48
N SER A 299 -0.97 16.87 0.30
CA SER A 299 -1.93 15.78 0.12
C SER A 299 -1.45 14.79 -0.92
N VAL A 300 -1.81 13.55 -0.72
CA VAL A 300 -1.59 12.44 -1.63
C VAL A 300 -2.94 11.77 -1.89
N ASN A 301 -3.37 11.73 -3.13
CA ASN A 301 -4.52 10.93 -3.55
C ASN A 301 -3.99 9.57 -4.00
N LEU A 302 -4.36 8.51 -3.29
CA LEU A 302 -3.91 7.15 -3.56
C LEU A 302 -4.75 6.50 -4.68
N ASP A 303 -6.04 6.86 -4.71
CA ASP A 303 -7.01 6.45 -5.71
C ASP A 303 -8.15 7.49 -5.81
N LYS A 304 -9.24 7.17 -6.51
CA LYS A 304 -10.41 8.07 -6.66
C LYS A 304 -11.20 8.28 -5.36
N VAL A 305 -10.95 7.48 -4.34
CA VAL A 305 -11.74 7.42 -3.10
C VAL A 305 -10.90 7.74 -1.88
N THR A 306 -9.59 7.40 -1.91
CA THR A 306 -8.69 7.48 -0.76
C THR A 306 -7.66 8.58 -0.97
N SER A 307 -7.60 9.52 -0.06
CA SER A 307 -6.57 10.55 0.02
C SER A 307 -5.95 10.60 1.41
N ALA A 308 -4.71 11.08 1.47
CA ALA A 308 -4.03 11.36 2.72
C ALA A 308 -3.47 12.77 2.74
N SER A 309 -3.67 13.50 3.82
CA SER A 309 -2.90 14.71 4.10
C SER A 309 -1.72 14.37 5.01
N VAL A 310 -0.63 15.10 4.84
CA VAL A 310 0.58 14.92 5.64
C VAL A 310 1.21 16.26 5.93
N SER A 311 1.71 16.44 7.16
CA SER A 311 2.56 17.56 7.52
C SER A 311 3.61 17.15 8.54
N GLY A 312 4.75 17.85 8.53
CA GLY A 312 5.85 17.55 9.44
C GLY A 312 7.18 18.10 8.96
N ASN A 313 8.21 17.83 9.74
CA ASN A 313 9.59 18.08 9.37
C ASN A 313 10.27 16.74 9.07
N PHE A 314 11.09 16.72 8.04
CA PHE A 314 11.79 15.53 7.61
C PHE A 314 13.30 15.80 7.56
N SER A 315 14.08 14.77 7.83
CA SER A 315 15.53 14.83 7.69
C SER A 315 16.09 13.48 7.26
N GLY A 316 17.30 13.46 6.77
CA GLY A 316 17.95 12.21 6.37
C GLY A 316 19.35 12.41 5.83
N GLY A 317 19.95 11.33 5.38
CA GLY A 317 21.25 11.33 4.73
C GLY A 317 21.13 11.21 3.21
N ILE A 318 22.09 11.78 2.49
CA ILE A 318 22.27 11.63 1.05
C ILE A 318 23.31 10.53 0.78
N GLU A 319 24.43 10.58 1.49
CA GLU A 319 25.51 9.60 1.35
C GLU A 319 25.08 8.21 1.81
N VAL A 320 24.32 8.15 2.92
CA VAL A 320 23.61 6.96 3.39
C VAL A 320 22.11 7.28 3.31
N PRO A 321 21.43 6.90 2.21
CA PRO A 321 20.06 7.32 1.97
C PRO A 321 19.12 6.91 3.09
N SER A 322 18.57 7.92 3.75
CA SER A 322 17.64 7.74 4.88
C SER A 322 16.61 8.87 4.93
N VAL A 323 15.47 8.59 5.54
CA VAL A 323 14.39 9.56 5.79
C VAL A 323 13.86 9.34 7.19
N LYS A 324 13.70 10.39 7.97
CA LYS A 324 13.00 10.35 9.26
C LYS A 324 12.13 11.57 9.47
N SER A 325 11.07 11.40 10.22
CA SER A 325 10.26 12.48 10.77
C SER A 325 9.84 12.10 12.18
N ASP A 326 10.12 12.97 13.14
CA ASP A 326 9.79 12.78 14.56
C ASP A 326 8.44 13.42 14.93
N ARG A 327 7.86 14.23 14.04
CA ARG A 327 6.60 14.94 14.21
C ARG A 327 5.78 14.93 12.93
N LEU A 328 5.39 13.72 12.52
CA LEU A 328 4.48 13.51 11.41
C LEU A 328 3.05 13.71 11.92
N THR A 329 2.25 14.52 11.22
CA THR A 329 0.81 14.63 11.44
C THR A 329 0.08 14.52 10.11
N GLY A 330 -1.15 14.06 10.15
CA GLY A 330 -1.94 13.93 8.93
C GLY A 330 -3.32 13.34 9.17
N ALA A 331 -4.02 13.07 8.08
CA ALA A 331 -5.29 12.37 8.10
C ALA A 331 -5.45 11.54 6.82
N ILE A 332 -5.96 10.34 6.95
CA ILE A 332 -6.42 9.52 5.82
C ILE A 332 -7.91 9.79 5.65
N GLN A 333 -8.33 10.13 4.44
CA GLN A 333 -9.73 10.26 4.06
C GLN A 333 -10.08 9.17 3.07
N THR A 334 -11.12 8.40 3.35
CA THR A 334 -11.57 7.31 2.49
C THR A 334 -13.07 7.12 2.59
N LYS A 335 -13.63 6.22 1.78
CA LYS A 335 -15.03 5.81 1.91
C LYS A 335 -15.10 4.33 2.27
N ILE A 336 -15.87 4.01 3.27
CA ILE A 336 -16.21 2.65 3.68
C ILE A 336 -17.73 2.52 3.55
N ASN A 337 -18.21 1.63 2.67
CA ASN A 337 -19.65 1.48 2.38
C ASN A 337 -20.34 2.83 2.10
N ASN A 338 -19.77 3.64 1.19
CA ASN A 338 -20.24 4.99 0.81
C ASN A 338 -20.22 6.05 1.93
N MET A 339 -19.81 5.73 3.14
CA MET A 339 -19.60 6.69 4.21
C MET A 339 -18.20 7.28 4.15
N SER A 340 -18.09 8.61 4.18
CA SER A 340 -16.80 9.29 4.25
C SER A 340 -16.22 9.14 5.66
N VAL A 341 -14.97 8.67 5.73
CA VAL A 341 -14.23 8.44 6.97
C VAL A 341 -12.96 9.28 6.95
N SER A 342 -12.70 9.99 8.02
CA SER A 342 -11.45 10.71 8.27
C SER A 342 -10.74 10.07 9.44
N ILE A 343 -9.47 9.70 9.24
CA ILE A 343 -8.62 9.04 10.24
C ILE A 343 -7.42 9.95 10.51
N PRO A 344 -7.53 10.91 11.42
CA PRO A 344 -6.40 11.73 11.80
C PRO A 344 -5.35 10.90 12.55
N PHE A 345 -4.08 11.22 12.31
CA PHE A 345 -2.96 10.56 12.96
C PHE A 345 -1.81 11.54 13.24
N ASN A 346 -0.98 11.17 14.18
CA ASN A 346 0.32 11.77 14.45
C ASN A 346 1.33 10.68 14.79
N GLY A 347 2.62 10.97 14.65
CA GLY A 347 3.65 9.99 15.02
C GLY A 347 5.00 10.24 14.38
N MET A 348 5.71 9.15 14.13
CA MET A 348 7.08 9.14 13.65
C MET A 348 7.23 8.11 12.53
N ILE A 349 8.15 8.40 11.60
CA ILE A 349 8.58 7.47 10.56
C ILE A 349 10.09 7.53 10.43
N SER A 350 10.71 6.39 10.20
CA SER A 350 12.13 6.28 9.86
C SER A 350 12.32 5.24 8.77
N VAL A 351 13.08 5.57 7.73
CA VAL A 351 13.42 4.68 6.62
C VAL A 351 14.93 4.69 6.44
N GLN A 352 15.54 3.52 6.36
CA GLN A 352 16.96 3.31 6.09
C GLN A 352 17.08 2.49 4.81
N VAL A 353 17.42 3.15 3.71
CA VAL A 353 17.41 2.54 2.37
C VAL A 353 18.46 1.43 2.23
N PRO A 354 19.74 1.61 2.67
CA PRO A 354 20.76 0.56 2.53
C PRO A 354 20.47 -0.69 3.37
N GLN A 355 19.78 -0.54 4.50
CA GLN A 355 19.36 -1.65 5.36
C GLN A 355 18.03 -2.25 4.96
N GLU A 356 17.39 -1.70 3.92
CA GLU A 356 16.04 -2.05 3.49
C GLU A 356 15.06 -2.12 4.68
N SER A 357 15.12 -1.15 5.57
CA SER A 357 14.32 -1.14 6.79
C SER A 357 13.52 0.15 6.93
N ALA A 358 12.31 0.03 7.48
CA ALA A 358 11.49 1.16 7.87
C ALA A 358 10.80 0.88 9.20
N SER A 359 10.58 1.94 9.98
CA SER A 359 9.78 1.90 11.20
C SER A 359 8.73 3.01 11.17
N VAL A 360 7.55 2.69 11.68
CA VAL A 360 6.41 3.60 11.75
C VAL A 360 5.80 3.47 13.14
N SER A 361 5.60 4.60 13.81
CA SER A 361 4.88 4.69 15.08
C SER A 361 3.83 5.78 14.96
N LEU A 362 2.55 5.40 14.90
CA LEU A 362 1.42 6.32 14.71
C LEU A 362 0.42 6.15 15.85
N ASN A 363 -0.12 7.27 16.28
CA ASN A 363 -1.30 7.35 17.12
C ASN A 363 -2.37 8.16 16.40
N GLY A 364 -3.62 7.83 16.59
CA GLY A 364 -4.69 8.53 15.90
C GLY A 364 -6.06 8.18 16.42
N GLU A 365 -7.06 8.60 15.67
CA GLU A 365 -8.46 8.38 15.98
C GLU A 365 -9.17 7.74 14.78
N PHE A 366 -9.85 6.63 15.03
CA PHE A 366 -10.74 6.00 14.08
C PHE A 366 -12.13 5.92 14.72
N ASP A 367 -13.09 6.57 14.08
CA ASP A 367 -14.47 6.57 14.56
C ASP A 367 -14.64 7.07 16.03
N LYS A 368 -13.93 8.13 16.38
CA LYS A 368 -13.84 8.71 17.73
C LYS A 368 -13.16 7.81 18.76
N GLU A 369 -12.52 6.74 18.33
CA GLU A 369 -11.78 5.81 19.18
C GLU A 369 -10.29 5.87 18.88
N MET A 370 -9.49 5.97 19.93
CA MET A 370 -8.03 6.05 19.80
C MET A 370 -7.45 4.75 19.31
N PHE A 371 -6.50 4.85 18.37
CA PHE A 371 -5.69 3.73 17.94
C PHE A 371 -4.20 4.05 18.05
N SER A 372 -3.40 3.01 18.10
CA SER A 372 -1.95 3.10 17.91
C SER A 372 -1.44 1.99 16.98
N VAL A 373 -0.45 2.33 16.18
CA VAL A 373 0.23 1.43 15.25
C VAL A 373 1.73 1.57 15.44
N ASN A 374 2.41 0.48 15.76
CA ASN A 374 3.86 0.39 15.73
C ASN A 374 4.25 -0.73 14.78
N ALA A 375 4.95 -0.42 13.72
CA ALA A 375 5.32 -1.39 12.70
C ALA A 375 6.78 -1.21 12.27
N ASN A 376 7.42 -2.34 12.00
CA ASN A 376 8.76 -2.40 11.40
C ASN A 376 8.67 -3.21 10.11
N VAL A 377 9.31 -2.70 9.09
CA VAL A 377 9.42 -3.33 7.76
C VAL A 377 10.87 -3.69 7.52
N LYS A 378 11.13 -4.87 7.01
CA LYS A 378 12.46 -5.32 6.60
C LYS A 378 12.39 -5.98 5.21
N GLY A 379 13.30 -5.55 4.30
CA GLY A 379 13.28 -5.93 2.88
C GLY A 379 12.22 -5.14 2.11
N PHE A 380 12.58 -4.46 1.02
CA PHE A 380 11.64 -3.64 0.25
C PHE A 380 11.04 -4.39 -0.95
N SER A 381 11.78 -5.34 -1.52
CA SER A 381 11.30 -6.16 -2.64
C SER A 381 10.32 -7.27 -2.20
N LYS A 382 10.56 -7.87 -1.03
CA LYS A 382 9.69 -8.84 -0.38
C LYS A 382 9.60 -8.53 1.12
N PRO A 383 8.79 -7.52 1.50
CA PRO A 383 8.80 -6.98 2.85
C PRO A 383 8.29 -7.97 3.89
N THR A 384 8.99 -7.98 5.03
CA THR A 384 8.50 -8.59 6.26
C THR A 384 8.06 -7.48 7.20
N VAL A 385 6.76 -7.43 7.50
CA VAL A 385 6.14 -6.44 8.39
C VAL A 385 5.88 -7.07 9.74
N THR A 386 6.47 -6.52 10.79
CA THR A 386 6.22 -6.93 12.18
C THR A 386 5.71 -5.74 12.97
N GLY A 387 4.89 -5.99 13.98
CA GLY A 387 4.41 -4.86 14.75
C GLY A 387 3.21 -5.14 15.64
N GLN A 388 2.57 -4.04 16.04
CA GLN A 388 1.44 -4.04 16.94
C GLN A 388 0.44 -2.97 16.52
N VAL A 389 -0.84 -3.34 16.52
CA VAL A 389 -1.98 -2.45 16.32
C VAL A 389 -2.87 -2.55 17.55
N GLN A 390 -3.24 -1.41 18.11
CA GLN A 390 -4.20 -1.32 19.20
C GLN A 390 -5.33 -0.38 18.81
N LEU A 391 -6.56 -0.76 19.10
CA LEU A 391 -7.74 0.09 18.93
C LEU A 391 -8.58 0.01 20.21
N ASN A 392 -9.07 1.13 20.71
CA ASN A 392 -9.83 1.17 21.94
C ASN A 392 -11.21 0.52 21.78
N ALA A 393 -12.00 0.98 20.82
CA ALA A 393 -13.29 0.34 20.55
C ALA A 393 -13.65 0.39 19.06
N LEU A 394 -14.51 -0.53 18.63
CA LEU A 394 -15.08 -0.58 17.29
C LEU A 394 -16.55 -0.94 17.37
N THR A 395 -17.42 -0.10 16.79
CA THR A 395 -18.83 -0.41 16.60
C THR A 395 -19.04 -0.83 15.15
N VAL A 396 -19.34 -2.12 14.95
CA VAL A 396 -19.35 -2.72 13.59
C VAL A 396 -20.61 -2.37 12.81
N ASP A 397 -21.75 -2.18 13.48
CA ASP A 397 -23.07 -2.01 12.86
C ASP A 397 -23.12 -0.95 11.77
N LYS A 398 -22.45 0.17 11.96
CA LYS A 398 -22.42 1.28 11.00
C LYS A 398 -21.50 1.02 9.80
N TRP A 399 -20.58 0.08 9.91
CA TRP A 399 -19.65 -0.29 8.85
C TRP A 399 -20.14 -1.45 7.99
N ILE A 400 -21.18 -2.15 8.47
CA ILE A 400 -21.89 -3.18 7.73
C ILE A 400 -23.02 -2.47 6.98
N ALA A 401 -23.05 -2.55 5.64
CA ALA A 401 -24.14 -2.00 4.86
C ALA A 401 -25.47 -2.54 5.38
N ALA A 402 -26.44 -1.67 5.64
CA ALA A 402 -27.80 -2.10 5.93
C ALA A 402 -28.35 -2.76 4.68
N THR A 403 -28.19 -4.07 4.58
CA THR A 403 -28.93 -4.88 3.61
C THR A 403 -30.38 -4.80 4.04
N PRO A 404 -31.32 -4.45 3.15
CA PRO A 404 -32.74 -4.44 3.53
C PRO A 404 -33.07 -5.83 4.07
N ALA A 405 -33.60 -5.87 5.28
CA ALA A 405 -33.98 -7.09 5.96
C ALA A 405 -34.96 -7.88 5.09
N LYS A 406 -34.44 -8.82 4.32
CA LYS A 406 -35.23 -9.92 3.78
C LYS A 406 -35.13 -11.05 4.79
N THR A 407 -36.19 -11.16 5.57
CA THR A 407 -36.56 -12.27 6.43
C THR A 407 -35.61 -12.57 7.59
N ALA A 408 -36.17 -12.50 8.78
CA ALA A 408 -35.59 -12.90 10.07
C ALA A 408 -35.11 -14.34 10.07
N SER A 409 -33.92 -14.59 9.55
CA SER A 409 -33.30 -15.92 9.63
C SER A 409 -31.78 -15.79 9.75
N GLY A 410 -31.33 -15.68 10.98
CA GLY A 410 -29.92 -15.80 11.30
C GLY A 410 -29.09 -14.52 11.05
N ILE A 411 -27.89 -14.52 11.59
CA ILE A 411 -26.90 -13.44 11.41
C ILE A 411 -26.58 -13.32 9.91
N ASP A 412 -26.88 -12.15 9.32
CA ASP A 412 -26.45 -11.86 7.95
C ASP A 412 -24.96 -11.53 7.92
N TRP A 413 -24.16 -12.48 7.48
CA TRP A 413 -22.73 -12.33 7.28
C TRP A 413 -22.36 -11.76 5.89
N SER A 414 -23.36 -11.41 5.03
CA SER A 414 -23.12 -10.93 3.67
C SER A 414 -22.21 -9.71 3.62
N PRO A 415 -22.40 -8.67 4.45
CA PRO A 415 -21.53 -7.49 4.41
C PRO A 415 -20.09 -7.76 4.84
N VAL A 416 -19.92 -8.64 5.83
CA VAL A 416 -18.58 -9.06 6.28
C VAL A 416 -17.88 -9.87 5.17
N ARG A 417 -18.64 -10.65 4.41
CA ARG A 417 -18.14 -11.45 3.28
C ARG A 417 -17.77 -10.61 2.09
N GLU A 418 -18.58 -9.62 1.71
CA GLU A 418 -18.25 -8.67 0.63
C GLU A 418 -16.98 -7.88 0.96
N ALA A 419 -16.84 -7.44 2.21
CA ALA A 419 -15.64 -6.77 2.67
C ALA A 419 -14.40 -7.70 2.67
N ILE A 420 -14.59 -8.98 3.00
CA ILE A 420 -13.54 -10.01 2.95
C ILE A 420 -13.28 -10.41 1.49
N ALA A 421 -14.30 -10.62 0.66
CA ALA A 421 -14.16 -10.99 -0.75
C ALA A 421 -13.47 -9.90 -1.58
N GLN A 422 -13.82 -8.63 -1.39
CA GLN A 422 -13.11 -7.51 -2.02
C GLN A 422 -11.64 -7.41 -1.58
N LYS A 423 -11.34 -7.79 -0.32
CA LYS A 423 -9.95 -7.88 0.15
C LYS A 423 -9.22 -9.13 -0.34
N VAL A 424 -9.91 -10.23 -0.65
CA VAL A 424 -9.27 -11.45 -1.16
C VAL A 424 -8.74 -11.26 -2.58
N GLU A 425 -9.43 -10.53 -3.46
CA GLU A 425 -8.84 -10.12 -4.75
C GLU A 425 -7.57 -9.28 -4.57
N ARG A 426 -7.50 -8.47 -3.50
CA ARG A 426 -6.29 -7.73 -3.11
C ARG A 426 -5.24 -8.57 -2.36
N LEU A 427 -5.62 -9.67 -1.72
CA LEU A 427 -4.69 -10.54 -0.99
C LEU A 427 -3.76 -11.33 -1.92
N THR A 428 -4.16 -11.57 -3.16
CA THR A 428 -3.24 -12.09 -4.19
C THR A 428 -2.09 -11.12 -4.48
N ALA A 429 -2.28 -9.81 -4.30
CA ALA A 429 -1.21 -8.81 -4.35
C ALA A 429 -0.30 -8.82 -3.10
N LEU A 430 -0.73 -9.43 -1.99
CA LEU A 430 0.05 -9.57 -0.75
C LEU A 430 0.92 -10.83 -0.70
N ASP A 431 0.95 -11.64 -1.76
CA ASP A 431 1.93 -12.73 -1.89
C ASP A 431 3.38 -12.23 -1.87
N ALA A 432 3.58 -10.94 -2.05
CA ALA A 432 4.87 -10.27 -1.99
C ALA A 432 5.31 -9.87 -0.57
N ALA A 433 4.49 -10.01 0.46
CA ALA A 433 4.80 -9.58 1.83
C ALA A 433 4.56 -10.69 2.86
N ASN A 434 5.40 -10.73 3.88
CA ASN A 434 5.14 -11.48 5.10
C ASN A 434 4.70 -10.54 6.21
N THR A 435 3.75 -10.94 7.06
CA THR A 435 3.35 -10.14 8.22
C THR A 435 3.33 -10.96 9.50
N ASN A 436 3.64 -10.30 10.62
CA ASN A 436 3.44 -10.83 11.95
C ASN A 436 3.08 -9.65 12.88
N ILE A 437 1.78 -9.37 12.97
CA ILE A 437 1.24 -8.17 13.63
C ILE A 437 0.34 -8.61 14.78
N SER A 438 0.68 -8.17 15.99
CA SER A 438 -0.20 -8.32 17.16
C SER A 438 -1.31 -7.27 17.10
N VAL A 439 -2.56 -7.70 17.20
CA VAL A 439 -3.73 -6.83 17.21
C VAL A 439 -4.43 -6.94 18.55
N LYS A 440 -4.71 -5.79 19.17
CA LYS A 440 -5.50 -5.66 20.39
C LYS A 440 -6.67 -4.73 20.15
N LEU A 441 -7.87 -5.19 20.47
CA LEU A 441 -9.08 -4.39 20.42
C LEU A 441 -9.79 -4.52 21.79
N ASN A 442 -9.87 -3.42 22.53
CA ASN A 442 -10.40 -3.50 23.89
C ASN A 442 -11.91 -3.80 23.89
N LYS A 443 -12.67 -3.26 22.93
CA LYS A 443 -14.11 -3.46 22.85
C LYS A 443 -14.62 -3.48 21.41
N LEU A 444 -15.32 -4.54 21.06
CA LEU A 444 -16.10 -4.66 19.81
C LEU A 444 -17.59 -4.64 20.15
N LYS A 445 -18.38 -3.82 19.48
CA LYS A 445 -19.84 -3.80 19.57
C LYS A 445 -20.44 -4.23 18.25
N TYR A 446 -21.39 -5.16 18.33
CA TYR A 446 -22.22 -5.59 17.20
C TYR A 446 -23.64 -5.81 17.69
N GLN A 447 -24.60 -5.04 17.19
CA GLN A 447 -25.97 -5.00 17.70
C GLN A 447 -25.96 -4.68 19.22
N LYS A 448 -26.53 -5.56 20.03
CA LYS A 448 -26.50 -5.45 21.50
C LYS A 448 -25.32 -6.20 22.14
N LEU A 449 -24.55 -6.95 21.33
CA LEU A 449 -23.43 -7.77 21.80
C LEU A 449 -22.18 -6.91 21.99
N SER A 450 -21.50 -7.14 23.11
CA SER A 450 -20.17 -6.58 23.39
C SER A 450 -19.17 -7.71 23.58
N VAL A 451 -18.06 -7.64 22.83
CA VAL A 451 -16.91 -8.51 22.96
C VAL A 451 -15.75 -7.66 23.46
N ASN A 452 -15.10 -8.07 24.54
CA ASN A 452 -14.06 -7.30 25.18
C ASN A 452 -12.71 -8.02 25.13
N ASN A 453 -11.63 -7.22 25.29
CA ASN A 453 -10.25 -7.73 25.38
C ASN A 453 -9.87 -8.70 24.26
N ILE A 454 -10.18 -8.29 23.03
CA ILE A 454 -9.86 -9.09 21.84
C ILE A 454 -8.37 -8.96 21.55
N GLY A 455 -7.68 -10.09 21.50
CA GLY A 455 -6.29 -10.20 21.12
C GLY A 455 -6.11 -11.24 20.00
N THR A 456 -5.27 -10.96 19.04
CA THR A 456 -4.89 -11.93 17.99
C THR A 456 -3.54 -11.54 17.37
N THR A 457 -2.89 -12.51 16.76
CA THR A 457 -1.72 -12.28 15.91
C THR A 457 -2.12 -12.53 14.45
N VAL A 458 -2.07 -11.47 13.66
CA VAL A 458 -2.27 -11.53 12.21
C VAL A 458 -0.96 -11.96 11.57
N LYS A 459 -0.94 -13.14 10.98
CA LYS A 459 0.23 -13.68 10.28
C LYS A 459 -0.13 -13.94 8.82
N LEU A 460 0.60 -13.27 7.91
CA LEU A 460 0.54 -13.57 6.48
C LEU A 460 1.88 -14.17 6.08
N GLN A 461 1.86 -15.37 5.54
CA GLN A 461 3.06 -16.06 5.09
C GLN A 461 2.72 -16.98 3.93
N ASN A 462 3.45 -16.86 2.83
CA ASN A 462 3.27 -17.71 1.63
C ASN A 462 1.80 -17.78 1.16
N GLY A 463 1.13 -16.63 1.03
CA GLY A 463 -0.27 -16.56 0.59
C GLY A 463 -1.31 -17.10 1.57
N THR A 464 -0.90 -17.40 2.82
CA THR A 464 -1.81 -17.83 3.86
C THR A 464 -1.93 -16.76 4.95
N LEU A 465 -3.12 -16.23 5.13
CA LEU A 465 -3.49 -15.33 6.23
C LEU A 465 -3.97 -16.18 7.41
N GLY A 466 -3.37 -15.99 8.57
CA GLY A 466 -3.78 -16.57 9.84
C GLY A 466 -4.12 -15.49 10.87
N LEU A 467 -5.23 -15.69 11.60
CA LEU A 467 -5.50 -15.01 12.86
C LEU A 467 -5.21 -16.02 13.96
N ASN A 468 -4.03 -15.92 14.56
CA ASN A 468 -3.55 -16.89 15.55
C ASN A 468 -3.71 -16.37 16.97
N ASN A 469 -3.82 -17.27 17.93
CA ASN A 469 -3.94 -16.91 19.34
C ASN A 469 -5.11 -15.94 19.60
N ILE A 470 -6.24 -16.18 18.92
CA ILE A 470 -7.44 -15.39 19.18
C ILE A 470 -7.82 -15.59 20.65
N SER A 471 -8.05 -14.50 21.35
CA SER A 471 -8.59 -14.47 22.69
C SER A 471 -9.62 -13.34 22.80
N ALA A 472 -10.76 -13.59 23.42
CA ALA A 472 -11.81 -12.59 23.60
C ALA A 472 -12.68 -12.94 24.80
N GLN A 473 -13.29 -11.92 25.42
CA GLN A 473 -14.28 -12.06 26.47
C GLN A 473 -15.66 -11.69 25.96
N ILE A 474 -16.63 -12.56 26.13
CA ILE A 474 -18.00 -12.40 25.64
C ILE A 474 -18.98 -12.97 26.63
N CYS A 475 -20.02 -12.24 26.98
CA CYS A 475 -21.13 -12.71 27.83
C CYS A 475 -20.65 -13.45 29.09
N GLY A 476 -19.67 -12.91 29.82
CA GLY A 476 -19.11 -13.49 31.04
C GLY A 476 -18.19 -14.69 30.83
N GLY A 477 -18.02 -15.15 29.59
CA GLY A 477 -17.13 -16.23 29.21
C GLY A 477 -15.99 -15.78 28.30
N THR A 478 -15.28 -16.75 27.75
CA THR A 478 -14.12 -16.52 26.88
C THR A 478 -14.24 -17.32 25.58
N ILE A 479 -13.68 -16.76 24.50
CA ILE A 479 -13.45 -17.43 23.22
C ILE A 479 -11.94 -17.43 22.95
N ALA A 480 -11.42 -18.56 22.47
CA ALA A 480 -10.03 -18.69 22.05
C ALA A 480 -9.92 -19.57 20.79
N GLY A 481 -8.84 -19.40 20.02
CA GLY A 481 -8.59 -20.26 18.86
C GLY A 481 -7.81 -19.58 17.74
N HIS A 482 -8.04 -20.05 16.53
CA HIS A 482 -7.41 -19.52 15.33
C HIS A 482 -8.31 -19.60 14.09
N LEU A 483 -8.09 -18.70 13.14
CA LEU A 483 -8.69 -18.69 11.81
C LEU A 483 -7.60 -18.70 10.76
N SER A 484 -7.86 -19.33 9.61
CA SER A 484 -6.95 -19.33 8.47
C SER A 484 -7.70 -19.12 7.17
N LEU A 485 -7.02 -18.46 6.21
CA LEU A 485 -7.52 -18.23 4.86
C LEU A 485 -6.34 -18.25 3.88
N THR A 486 -6.43 -19.08 2.84
CA THR A 486 -5.43 -19.13 1.77
C THR A 486 -5.85 -18.27 0.58
N ALA A 487 -4.89 -17.96 -0.30
CA ALA A 487 -5.15 -17.28 -1.56
C ALA A 487 -6.10 -18.07 -2.49
N LEU A 488 -6.21 -19.38 -2.33
CA LEU A 488 -7.16 -20.26 -3.03
C LEU A 488 -8.54 -20.29 -2.37
N GLN A 489 -8.83 -19.34 -1.50
CA GLN A 489 -10.09 -19.24 -0.75
C GLN A 489 -10.41 -20.48 0.12
N GLN A 490 -9.39 -21.23 0.52
CA GLN A 490 -9.54 -22.27 1.55
C GLN A 490 -9.49 -21.60 2.92
N TRP A 491 -10.50 -21.85 3.72
CA TRP A 491 -10.60 -21.28 5.07
C TRP A 491 -10.69 -22.38 6.13
N GLY A 492 -10.22 -22.05 7.32
CA GLY A 492 -10.27 -22.90 8.51
C GLY A 492 -10.64 -22.10 9.75
N VAL A 493 -11.44 -22.69 10.60
CA VAL A 493 -11.90 -22.14 11.89
C VAL A 493 -11.67 -23.21 12.95
N ASP A 494 -10.92 -22.88 13.99
CA ASP A 494 -10.73 -23.72 15.18
C ASP A 494 -10.92 -22.84 16.41
N LEU A 495 -12.08 -22.94 17.04
CA LEU A 495 -12.49 -22.07 18.15
C LEU A 495 -12.98 -22.88 19.33
N THR A 496 -12.71 -22.38 20.51
CA THR A 496 -13.22 -22.87 21.79
C THR A 496 -13.93 -21.74 22.54
N ALA A 497 -15.06 -22.07 23.15
CA ALA A 497 -15.81 -21.18 24.03
C ALA A 497 -15.87 -21.79 25.42
N SER A 498 -15.72 -20.98 26.45
CA SER A 498 -15.77 -21.41 27.84
C SER A 498 -16.64 -20.49 28.69
N LYS A 499 -17.62 -21.07 29.38
CA LYS A 499 -18.51 -20.37 30.29
C LYS A 499 -19.28 -19.17 29.72
N VAL A 500 -19.59 -19.19 28.41
CA VAL A 500 -20.36 -18.14 27.75
C VAL A 500 -21.83 -18.25 28.12
N ASP A 501 -22.44 -17.18 28.64
CA ASP A 501 -23.86 -17.13 28.90
C ASP A 501 -24.65 -17.10 27.60
N SER A 502 -25.45 -18.13 27.33
CA SER A 502 -26.20 -18.26 26.10
C SER A 502 -27.36 -17.26 25.99
N ARG A 503 -27.97 -16.83 27.10
CA ARG A 503 -29.03 -15.82 27.08
C ARG A 503 -28.46 -14.50 26.60
N CYS A 504 -27.38 -14.05 27.23
CA CYS A 504 -26.68 -12.82 26.82
C CYS A 504 -26.27 -12.90 25.32
N LEU A 505 -25.78 -14.04 24.85
CA LEU A 505 -25.38 -14.22 23.46
C LEU A 505 -26.59 -14.13 22.50
N LEU A 506 -27.69 -14.84 22.80
CA LEU A 506 -28.89 -14.85 21.98
C LEU A 506 -29.59 -13.47 21.96
N GLU A 507 -29.76 -12.85 23.12
CA GLU A 507 -30.31 -11.49 23.24
C GLU A 507 -29.44 -10.47 22.52
N GLY A 508 -28.09 -10.60 22.67
CA GLY A 508 -27.12 -9.76 22.00
C GLY A 508 -27.17 -9.83 20.48
N LEU A 509 -27.53 -10.99 19.93
CA LEU A 509 -27.73 -11.25 18.52
C LEU A 509 -29.19 -11.10 18.06
N SER A 510 -30.06 -10.61 18.93
CA SER A 510 -31.52 -10.48 18.66
C SER A 510 -32.17 -11.81 18.24
N MET A 511 -31.70 -12.92 18.78
CA MET A 511 -32.22 -14.27 18.55
C MET A 511 -33.14 -14.71 19.70
N PRO A 512 -34.12 -15.62 19.44
CA PRO A 512 -34.95 -16.18 20.51
C PRO A 512 -34.16 -16.94 21.57
N ASP A 513 -34.48 -16.74 22.86
CA ASP A 513 -33.82 -17.35 24.00
C ASP A 513 -34.38 -18.74 24.38
N GLN A 514 -34.64 -19.58 23.39
CA GLN A 514 -35.26 -20.87 23.56
C GLN A 514 -34.39 -21.86 24.34
N LEU A 515 -33.05 -21.73 24.28
CA LEU A 515 -32.11 -22.57 25.02
C LEU A 515 -31.08 -21.71 25.74
N THR A 516 -31.19 -21.63 27.04
CA THR A 516 -30.30 -20.80 27.87
C THR A 516 -29.45 -21.67 28.82
N GLY A 517 -28.28 -21.13 29.25
CA GLY A 517 -27.33 -21.76 30.14
C GLY A 517 -25.90 -21.31 29.91
N SER A 518 -24.94 -21.90 30.60
CA SER A 518 -23.52 -21.59 30.45
C SER A 518 -22.88 -22.53 29.43
N ILE A 519 -22.45 -22.00 28.31
CA ILE A 519 -21.91 -22.75 27.15
C ILE A 519 -20.41 -23.00 27.34
N ARG A 520 -20.00 -24.23 27.12
CA ARG A 520 -18.65 -24.68 26.73
C ARG A 520 -18.78 -25.34 25.37
N ALA A 521 -17.98 -24.89 24.40
CA ALA A 521 -18.07 -25.44 23.04
C ALA A 521 -16.68 -25.49 22.40
N SER A 522 -16.51 -26.41 21.48
CA SER A 522 -15.38 -26.41 20.55
C SER A 522 -15.89 -26.68 19.14
N MET A 523 -15.26 -26.01 18.15
CA MET A 523 -15.54 -26.28 16.74
C MET A 523 -14.26 -26.25 15.93
N LYS A 524 -14.18 -27.20 15.00
CA LYS A 524 -13.11 -27.27 14.00
C LYS A 524 -13.74 -27.51 12.64
N ILE A 525 -13.77 -26.47 11.81
CA ILE A 525 -14.48 -26.46 10.55
C ILE A 525 -13.54 -25.89 9.48
N ALA A 526 -13.58 -26.46 8.29
CA ALA A 526 -12.86 -25.93 7.13
C ALA A 526 -13.73 -26.00 5.88
N GLY A 527 -13.41 -25.18 4.89
CA GLY A 527 -14.15 -25.15 3.63
C GLY A 527 -13.42 -24.36 2.55
N THR A 528 -14.10 -24.17 1.42
CA THR A 528 -13.61 -23.41 0.29
C THR A 528 -14.67 -22.45 -0.23
N GLY A 529 -14.23 -21.29 -0.77
CA GLY A 529 -15.13 -20.23 -1.21
C GLY A 529 -15.58 -19.34 -0.05
N LEU A 530 -15.87 -18.08 -0.35
CA LEU A 530 -16.21 -17.07 0.66
C LEU A 530 -17.64 -16.55 0.54
N ASP A 531 -18.34 -16.89 -0.54
CA ASP A 531 -19.77 -16.61 -0.64
C ASP A 531 -20.60 -17.56 0.24
N GLU A 532 -21.79 -17.13 0.63
CA GLU A 532 -22.65 -17.85 1.56
C GLU A 532 -22.97 -19.26 1.11
N THR A 533 -23.25 -19.41 -0.18
CA THR A 533 -23.61 -20.69 -0.77
C THR A 533 -22.41 -21.64 -0.74
N ALA A 534 -21.23 -21.15 -1.10
CA ALA A 534 -20.00 -21.92 -1.06
C ALA A 534 -19.65 -22.33 0.38
N ILE A 535 -19.70 -21.40 1.34
CA ILE A 535 -19.45 -21.71 2.76
C ILE A 535 -20.40 -22.81 3.24
N LYS A 536 -21.71 -22.64 3.01
CA LYS A 536 -22.72 -23.63 3.45
C LYS A 536 -22.54 -25.00 2.78
N LYS A 537 -22.19 -25.05 1.50
CA LYS A 537 -21.98 -26.29 0.76
C LYS A 537 -20.65 -26.99 1.09
N THR A 538 -19.59 -26.24 1.29
CA THR A 538 -18.22 -26.79 1.40
C THR A 538 -17.76 -27.02 2.83
N ALA A 539 -18.41 -26.40 3.82
CA ALA A 539 -18.07 -26.56 5.22
C ALA A 539 -18.03 -28.04 5.64
N LYS A 540 -16.92 -28.46 6.23
CA LYS A 540 -16.68 -29.81 6.78
C LYS A 540 -15.98 -29.70 8.11
N GLY A 541 -16.40 -30.51 9.08
CA GLY A 541 -15.72 -30.51 10.37
C GLY A 541 -16.57 -31.11 11.50
N SER A 542 -16.16 -30.82 12.72
CA SER A 542 -16.78 -31.30 13.94
C SER A 542 -17.00 -30.18 14.94
N MET A 543 -18.01 -30.35 15.75
CA MET A 543 -18.37 -29.44 16.84
C MET A 543 -18.77 -30.26 18.08
N SER A 544 -18.47 -29.72 19.26
CA SER A 544 -19.01 -30.21 20.51
C SER A 544 -19.50 -29.04 21.36
N ALA A 545 -20.58 -29.23 22.09
CA ALA A 545 -21.10 -28.22 22.97
C ALA A 545 -21.61 -28.90 24.26
N GLN A 546 -21.37 -28.25 25.38
CA GLN A 546 -21.97 -28.53 26.67
C GLN A 546 -22.61 -27.27 27.21
N ILE A 547 -23.86 -27.37 27.61
CA ILE A 547 -24.60 -26.26 28.23
C ILE A 547 -24.90 -26.65 29.65
N ASP A 548 -24.23 -26.06 30.60
CA ASP A 548 -24.48 -26.31 32.02
C ASP A 548 -25.71 -25.54 32.49
N ARG A 549 -26.50 -26.13 33.35
CA ARG A 549 -27.77 -25.56 33.85
C ARG A 549 -28.67 -25.09 32.72
N ALA A 550 -28.80 -25.95 31.70
CA ALA A 550 -29.54 -25.62 30.51
C ALA A 550 -31.04 -25.53 30.80
N VAL A 551 -31.71 -24.51 30.26
CA VAL A 551 -33.17 -24.37 30.29
C VAL A 551 -33.67 -24.32 28.86
N LEU A 552 -34.44 -25.35 28.47
CA LEU A 552 -35.14 -25.44 27.20
C LEU A 552 -36.57 -24.92 27.40
N ARG A 553 -36.98 -23.90 26.66
CA ARG A 553 -38.34 -23.34 26.67
C ARG A 553 -39.20 -23.97 25.58
N GLY A 554 -40.51 -23.96 25.80
CA GLY A 554 -41.51 -24.49 24.87
C GLY A 554 -41.83 -25.97 25.06
N VAL A 555 -41.11 -26.70 25.95
CA VAL A 555 -41.40 -28.11 26.28
C VAL A 555 -41.19 -28.35 27.77
N SER A 556 -42.19 -28.95 28.46
CA SER A 556 -42.07 -29.39 29.83
C SER A 556 -42.05 -30.93 29.92
N LEU A 557 -40.88 -31.48 30.23
CA LEU A 557 -40.75 -32.91 30.48
C LEU A 557 -41.46 -33.35 31.76
N GLU A 558 -41.69 -32.45 32.72
CA GLU A 558 -42.53 -32.68 33.90
C GLU A 558 -43.99 -32.94 33.51
N LYS A 559 -44.56 -32.13 32.59
CA LYS A 559 -45.92 -32.37 32.05
C LYS A 559 -46.00 -33.67 31.25
N VAL A 560 -44.97 -33.93 30.41
CA VAL A 560 -44.87 -35.22 29.69
C VAL A 560 -44.85 -36.40 30.67
N ALA A 561 -44.04 -36.34 31.72
CA ALA A 561 -43.96 -37.36 32.74
C ALA A 561 -45.30 -37.55 33.48
N SER A 562 -46.00 -36.44 33.77
CA SER A 562 -47.30 -36.45 34.44
C SER A 562 -48.37 -37.07 33.56
N ALA A 563 -48.43 -36.74 32.25
CA ALA A 563 -49.38 -37.32 31.29
C ALA A 563 -49.15 -38.82 31.08
N VAL A 564 -47.90 -39.27 31.04
CA VAL A 564 -47.54 -40.70 30.97
C VAL A 564 -47.94 -41.43 32.24
N ARG A 565 -47.72 -40.88 33.43
CA ARG A 565 -48.13 -41.45 34.69
C ARG A 565 -49.66 -41.61 34.84
N ALA A 566 -50.39 -40.58 34.39
CA ALA A 566 -51.85 -40.54 34.39
C ALA A 566 -52.46 -41.42 33.31
N LYS A 567 -51.64 -41.98 32.37
CA LYS A 567 -52.11 -42.69 31.16
C LYS A 567 -53.12 -41.88 30.33
N ASN A 568 -53.00 -40.56 30.36
CA ASN A 568 -53.86 -39.62 29.68
C ASN A 568 -53.14 -38.80 28.62
N PRO A 569 -53.02 -39.28 27.38
CA PRO A 569 -52.35 -38.55 26.34
C PRO A 569 -53.10 -37.26 25.91
N ALA A 570 -54.43 -37.22 26.06
CA ALA A 570 -55.25 -36.04 25.71
C ALA A 570 -55.06 -34.87 26.69
N GLY A 571 -54.51 -35.12 27.90
CA GLY A 571 -54.22 -34.07 28.88
C GLY A 571 -52.90 -33.32 28.66
N PHE A 572 -52.12 -33.68 27.64
CA PHE A 572 -50.86 -33.02 27.32
C PHE A 572 -51.06 -31.91 26.30
N VAL A 573 -50.81 -30.68 26.74
CA VAL A 573 -50.83 -29.47 25.87
C VAL A 573 -49.47 -28.78 26.02
N ILE A 574 -48.82 -28.57 24.90
CA ILE A 574 -47.60 -27.78 24.81
C ILE A 574 -47.95 -26.28 24.93
N SER A 575 -47.28 -25.56 25.81
CA SER A 575 -47.41 -24.12 25.99
C SER A 575 -46.10 -23.43 25.74
N PRO A 576 -46.06 -22.23 25.12
CA PRO A 576 -44.84 -21.43 24.99
C PRO A 576 -44.14 -21.13 26.33
N ASN A 577 -44.90 -21.12 27.43
CA ASN A 577 -44.38 -20.86 28.77
C ASN A 577 -43.79 -22.12 29.45
N ASP A 578 -43.92 -23.28 28.81
CA ASP A 578 -43.33 -24.51 29.30
C ASP A 578 -41.81 -24.45 29.25
N SER A 579 -41.15 -25.11 30.20
CA SER A 579 -39.71 -25.23 30.20
C SER A 579 -39.25 -26.54 30.83
N THR A 580 -38.07 -26.98 30.41
CA THR A 580 -37.37 -28.11 31.05
C THR A 580 -36.00 -27.67 31.48
N GLN A 581 -35.63 -27.97 32.73
CA GLN A 581 -34.30 -27.68 33.26
C GLN A 581 -33.44 -28.95 33.19
N PHE A 582 -32.24 -28.81 32.64
CA PHE A 582 -31.22 -29.85 32.60
C PHE A 582 -30.03 -29.45 33.46
N SER A 583 -29.44 -30.39 34.17
CA SER A 583 -28.18 -30.20 34.88
C SER A 583 -27.05 -29.88 33.89
N ALA A 584 -27.01 -30.60 32.79
CA ALA A 584 -26.19 -30.33 31.62
C ALA A 584 -26.86 -30.93 30.38
N LEU A 585 -26.65 -30.23 29.23
CA LEU A 585 -27.01 -30.70 27.90
C LEU A 585 -25.75 -30.79 27.06
N ASN A 586 -25.41 -31.97 26.56
CA ASN A 586 -24.20 -32.23 25.78
C ASN A 586 -24.59 -32.59 24.35
N ALA A 587 -23.88 -32.03 23.38
CA ALA A 587 -24.07 -32.33 21.97
C ALA A 587 -22.73 -32.51 21.27
N THR A 588 -22.68 -33.47 20.34
CA THR A 588 -21.61 -33.58 19.34
C THR A 588 -22.23 -33.51 17.95
N ALA A 589 -21.57 -32.84 17.05
CA ALA A 589 -22.08 -32.65 15.70
C ALA A 589 -20.96 -32.73 14.68
N SER A 590 -21.32 -33.14 13.48
CA SER A 590 -20.48 -33.01 12.29
C SER A 590 -21.16 -32.12 11.25
N ILE A 591 -20.38 -31.41 10.48
CA ILE A 591 -20.85 -30.57 9.38
C ILE A 591 -20.28 -31.12 8.06
N GLY A 592 -21.10 -31.19 7.04
CA GLY A 592 -20.70 -31.65 5.72
C GLY A 592 -21.86 -31.60 4.72
N ASN A 593 -21.56 -31.39 3.45
CA ASN A 593 -22.53 -31.39 2.35
C ASN A 593 -23.77 -30.51 2.61
N GLY A 594 -23.57 -29.34 3.18
CA GLY A 594 -24.68 -28.42 3.47
C GLY A 594 -25.58 -28.81 4.65
N THR A 595 -25.15 -29.76 5.46
CA THR A 595 -25.92 -30.27 6.60
C THR A 595 -25.06 -30.30 7.87
N LEU A 596 -25.61 -29.82 8.97
CA LEU A 596 -25.12 -30.01 10.33
C LEU A 596 -25.85 -31.21 10.94
N SER A 597 -25.14 -32.27 11.22
CA SER A 597 -25.67 -33.51 11.82
C SER A 597 -25.26 -33.58 13.28
N VAL A 598 -26.19 -33.38 14.20
CA VAL A 598 -26.00 -33.68 15.64
C VAL A 598 -26.03 -35.18 15.81
N THR A 599 -24.87 -35.78 15.97
CA THR A 599 -24.68 -37.24 16.06
C THR A 599 -24.99 -37.79 17.43
N SER A 600 -24.87 -36.95 18.45
CA SER A 600 -25.22 -37.28 19.81
C SER A 600 -25.75 -36.06 20.55
N LEU A 601 -26.88 -36.15 21.15
CA LEU A 601 -27.45 -35.20 22.08
C LEU A 601 -27.77 -35.96 23.37
N ASN A 602 -27.28 -35.51 24.52
CA ASN A 602 -27.56 -36.16 25.83
C ASN A 602 -27.81 -35.07 26.88
N GLY A 603 -28.84 -35.24 27.66
CA GLY A 603 -29.18 -34.33 28.75
C GLY A 603 -29.85 -35.06 29.92
N LYS A 604 -29.70 -34.51 31.12
CA LYS A 604 -30.32 -35.04 32.32
C LYS A 604 -31.11 -33.93 33.03
N SER A 605 -32.42 -34.15 33.16
CA SER A 605 -33.31 -33.33 33.96
C SER A 605 -33.68 -34.04 35.28
N SER A 606 -34.48 -33.39 36.12
CA SER A 606 -35.02 -33.97 37.35
C SER A 606 -35.92 -35.20 37.10
N VAL A 607 -36.59 -35.24 35.93
CA VAL A 607 -37.61 -36.23 35.60
C VAL A 607 -37.25 -37.15 34.44
N ALA A 608 -36.21 -36.83 33.66
CA ALA A 608 -35.87 -37.58 32.46
C ALA A 608 -34.38 -37.50 32.11
N GLU A 609 -33.89 -38.57 31.46
CA GLU A 609 -32.68 -38.57 30.66
C GLU A 609 -33.07 -38.45 29.19
N VAL A 610 -32.48 -37.45 28.50
CA VAL A 610 -32.75 -37.17 27.08
C VAL A 610 -31.57 -37.61 26.25
N SER A 611 -31.84 -38.33 25.18
CA SER A 611 -30.85 -38.66 24.17
C SER A 611 -31.44 -38.53 22.77
N GLY A 612 -30.62 -38.18 21.77
CA GLY A 612 -31.16 -37.99 20.41
C GLY A 612 -30.13 -37.66 19.35
N ARG A 613 -30.67 -37.53 18.15
CA ARG A 613 -29.95 -37.11 16.96
C ARG A 613 -30.82 -36.13 16.17
N MET A 614 -30.19 -35.17 15.50
CA MET A 614 -30.91 -34.22 14.63
C MET A 614 -30.07 -33.80 13.47
N GLN A 615 -30.72 -33.32 12.43
CA GLN A 615 -30.09 -32.74 11.24
C GLN A 615 -30.65 -31.34 10.98
N ILE A 616 -29.75 -30.44 10.62
CA ILE A 616 -30.07 -29.07 10.28
C ILE A 616 -29.55 -28.80 8.87
N GLY A 617 -30.43 -28.50 7.93
CA GLY A 617 -30.07 -28.08 6.60
C GLY A 617 -29.55 -26.64 6.64
N LEU A 618 -28.28 -26.41 6.26
CA LEU A 618 -27.66 -25.09 6.33
C LEU A 618 -28.16 -24.15 5.24
N ILE A 619 -28.66 -24.71 4.13
CA ILE A 619 -29.13 -23.91 2.98
C ILE A 619 -30.57 -23.42 3.20
N ASN A 620 -31.43 -24.30 3.69
CA ASN A 620 -32.88 -24.07 3.82
C ASN A 620 -33.35 -23.94 5.28
N SER A 621 -32.42 -23.98 6.23
CA SER A 621 -32.68 -23.93 7.69
C SER A 621 -33.62 -25.05 8.19
N SER A 622 -33.81 -26.12 7.42
CA SER A 622 -34.68 -27.21 7.81
C SER A 622 -34.14 -27.91 9.06
N LEU A 623 -35.07 -28.33 9.95
CA LEU A 623 -34.78 -29.08 11.15
C LEU A 623 -35.50 -30.42 11.06
N SER A 624 -34.81 -31.54 11.30
CA SER A 624 -35.38 -32.84 11.45
C SER A 624 -34.60 -33.63 12.50
N GLY A 625 -35.30 -34.46 13.29
CA GLY A 625 -34.59 -35.21 14.30
C GLY A 625 -35.52 -36.06 15.14
N GLN A 626 -34.90 -36.93 15.93
CA GLN A 626 -35.59 -37.78 16.87
C GLN A 626 -34.84 -37.75 18.20
N VAL A 627 -35.56 -37.40 19.23
CA VAL A 627 -35.07 -37.34 20.62
C VAL A 627 -35.91 -38.30 21.46
N SER A 628 -35.29 -39.00 22.33
CA SER A 628 -35.95 -39.92 23.29
C SER A 628 -35.79 -39.36 24.69
N ALA A 629 -36.92 -39.18 25.39
CA ALA A 629 -36.93 -38.83 26.80
C ALA A 629 -37.22 -40.11 27.63
N LYS A 630 -36.23 -40.57 28.38
CA LYS A 630 -36.34 -41.73 29.25
C LYS A 630 -36.77 -41.26 30.64
N LEU A 631 -38.05 -41.36 30.94
CA LEU A 631 -38.68 -40.85 32.16
C LEU A 631 -38.47 -41.81 33.34
N ALA A 632 -38.23 -41.28 34.52
CA ALA A 632 -38.35 -42.04 35.80
C ALA A 632 -39.84 -42.03 36.21
N THR A 633 -40.52 -43.17 36.12
CA THR A 633 -41.97 -43.16 36.14
C THR A 633 -42.62 -43.69 37.42
N SER A 634 -41.96 -44.42 38.28
CA SER A 634 -42.58 -44.97 39.45
C SER A 634 -41.59 -45.36 40.56
N ALA A 635 -42.15 -45.61 41.74
CA ALA A 635 -41.42 -46.13 42.94
C ALA A 635 -40.67 -47.43 42.64
N ASP A 636 -41.14 -48.21 41.65
CA ASP A 636 -40.58 -49.51 41.25
C ASP A 636 -39.40 -49.39 40.26
N GLY A 637 -38.89 -48.18 40.00
CA GLY A 637 -37.70 -47.94 39.18
C GLY A 637 -37.87 -48.18 37.66
N ARG A 638 -39.07 -48.42 37.16
CA ARG A 638 -39.37 -48.62 35.73
C ARG A 638 -39.21 -47.30 34.95
N ARG A 639 -38.52 -47.33 33.79
CA ARG A 639 -38.28 -46.18 32.92
C ARG A 639 -39.11 -46.33 31.65
N VAL A 640 -39.90 -45.31 31.33
CA VAL A 640 -40.66 -45.21 30.07
C VAL A 640 -39.92 -44.29 29.11
N THR A 641 -39.74 -44.74 27.88
CA THR A 641 -39.11 -43.92 26.83
C THR A 641 -40.23 -43.26 26.01
N VAL A 642 -40.19 -41.93 25.95
CA VAL A 642 -41.12 -41.14 25.14
C VAL A 642 -40.36 -40.65 23.91
N PRO A 643 -40.77 -41.02 22.69
CA PRO A 643 -40.17 -40.46 21.46
C PRO A 643 -40.69 -39.04 21.25
N ILE A 644 -39.78 -38.15 20.88
CA ILE A 644 -40.04 -36.74 20.51
C ILE A 644 -39.49 -36.52 19.11
N ALA A 645 -40.38 -36.30 18.17
CA ALA A 645 -39.99 -35.92 16.79
C ALA A 645 -39.73 -34.41 16.70
N LEU A 646 -38.63 -34.02 16.06
CA LEU A 646 -38.29 -32.65 15.76
C LEU A 646 -38.49 -32.42 14.26
N SER A 647 -39.14 -31.34 13.90
CA SER A 647 -39.37 -30.94 12.50
C SER A 647 -39.49 -29.41 12.34
N GLY A 648 -39.69 -28.90 11.14
CA GLY A 648 -39.85 -27.48 10.85
C GLY A 648 -38.54 -26.84 10.48
N THR A 649 -38.27 -25.67 11.02
CA THR A 649 -37.02 -24.89 10.81
C THR A 649 -36.37 -24.58 12.15
N VAL A 650 -35.10 -24.13 12.10
CA VAL A 650 -34.38 -23.66 13.30
C VAL A 650 -35.09 -22.48 13.98
N GLN A 651 -35.76 -21.64 13.18
CA GLN A 651 -36.49 -20.46 13.66
C GLN A 651 -37.86 -20.82 14.24
N GLU A 652 -38.53 -21.82 13.65
CA GLU A 652 -39.85 -22.32 14.06
C GLU A 652 -39.80 -23.84 14.25
N PRO A 653 -39.16 -24.32 15.34
CA PRO A 653 -39.10 -25.75 15.62
C PRO A 653 -40.46 -26.30 16.03
N LYS A 654 -40.83 -27.44 15.47
CA LYS A 654 -42.04 -28.18 15.83
C LYS A 654 -41.67 -29.45 16.60
N TYR A 655 -42.34 -29.66 17.71
CA TYR A 655 -42.13 -30.82 18.60
C TYR A 655 -43.36 -31.75 18.53
N GLY A 656 -43.18 -32.97 18.07
CA GLY A 656 -44.17 -34.01 18.11
C GLY A 656 -43.88 -34.98 19.27
N VAL A 657 -44.67 -34.94 20.34
CA VAL A 657 -44.51 -35.82 21.49
C VAL A 657 -45.53 -36.94 21.39
N ASP A 658 -45.09 -38.21 21.25
CA ASP A 658 -45.96 -39.36 21.13
C ASP A 658 -46.10 -40.10 22.50
N ILE A 659 -47.03 -39.58 23.29
CA ILE A 659 -47.33 -40.15 24.62
C ILE A 659 -48.06 -41.51 24.47
N ALA A 660 -48.90 -41.67 23.42
CA ALA A 660 -49.64 -42.92 23.19
C ALA A 660 -48.68 -44.06 22.88
N ALA A 661 -47.71 -43.85 21.95
CA ALA A 661 -46.67 -44.86 21.68
C ALA A 661 -45.82 -45.20 22.91
N ALA A 662 -45.54 -44.23 23.77
CA ALA A 662 -44.80 -44.45 25.01
C ALA A 662 -45.57 -45.35 26.00
N ILE A 663 -46.89 -45.22 26.09
CA ILE A 663 -47.75 -46.05 26.95
C ILE A 663 -47.82 -47.47 26.38
N VAL A 664 -48.03 -47.62 25.07
CA VAL A 664 -48.13 -48.92 24.38
C VAL A 664 -46.81 -49.71 24.48
N SER A 665 -45.67 -49.06 24.19
CA SER A 665 -44.35 -49.69 24.23
C SER A 665 -43.98 -50.16 25.64
N ASN A 666 -44.50 -49.51 26.66
CA ASN A 666 -44.31 -49.93 28.04
C ASN A 666 -45.14 -51.27 28.38
N VAL A 667 -46.32 -51.36 27.78
CA VAL A 667 -47.15 -52.60 27.91
C VAL A 667 -46.51 -53.82 27.18
N GLU A 668 -46.00 -53.58 25.95
CA GLU A 668 -45.29 -54.62 25.19
C GLU A 668 -43.99 -55.08 25.87
N ASN A 669 -43.23 -54.20 26.48
CA ASN A 669 -42.04 -54.56 27.25
C ASN A 669 -42.39 -55.39 28.53
N ILE A 670 -43.54 -55.14 29.15
CA ILE A 670 -44.04 -55.93 30.26
C ILE A 670 -44.44 -57.36 29.78
N ILE A 671 -45.07 -57.42 28.62
CA ILE A 671 -45.46 -58.69 28.01
C ILE A 671 -44.23 -59.54 27.61
N LYS A 672 -43.21 -58.91 27.04
CA LYS A 672 -42.01 -59.62 26.60
C LYS A 672 -41.05 -60.06 27.69
N ASN A 673 -40.84 -59.23 28.70
CA ASN A 673 -39.75 -59.41 29.68
C ASN A 673 -40.24 -59.96 31.08
N GLU A 674 -41.53 -59.86 31.39
CA GLU A 674 -42.10 -60.34 32.70
C GLU A 674 -43.53 -60.86 32.48
N PRO A 675 -43.70 -61.93 31.71
CA PRO A 675 -45.04 -62.50 31.47
C PRO A 675 -45.78 -63.01 32.76
N GLU A 676 -45.00 -63.36 33.76
CA GLU A 676 -45.59 -63.86 35.04
C GLU A 676 -46.29 -62.73 35.81
N LYS A 677 -45.81 -61.52 35.80
CA LYS A 677 -46.46 -60.34 36.44
C LYS A 677 -47.76 -59.94 35.77
N LEU A 678 -47.87 -60.15 34.44
CA LEU A 678 -49.10 -59.91 33.70
C LEU A 678 -50.22 -60.93 34.11
N ILE A 679 -49.83 -62.17 34.28
CA ILE A 679 -50.73 -63.25 34.72
C ILE A 679 -51.19 -62.98 36.15
N GLU A 680 -50.32 -62.58 37.04
CA GLU A 680 -50.65 -62.17 38.40
C GLU A 680 -51.56 -60.94 38.49
N GLY A 681 -51.32 -59.93 37.66
CA GLY A 681 -52.17 -58.74 37.50
C GLY A 681 -53.55 -59.02 36.96
N LEU A 682 -53.65 -59.85 35.90
CA LEU A 682 -54.93 -60.32 35.36
C LEU A 682 -55.67 -61.24 36.38
N GLY A 683 -54.93 -62.06 37.15
CA GLY A 683 -55.50 -62.88 38.19
C GLY A 683 -56.11 -62.08 39.36
N ARG A 684 -55.55 -60.91 39.66
CA ARG A 684 -56.11 -59.95 40.64
C ARG A 684 -57.33 -59.18 40.10
N LEU A 685 -57.40 -58.93 38.79
CA LEU A 685 -58.53 -58.27 38.13
C LEU A 685 -59.75 -59.17 37.94
N LEU A 686 -59.52 -60.51 37.85
CA LEU A 686 -60.58 -61.52 37.72
C LEU A 686 -61.12 -62.00 39.05
N ARG A 687 -60.49 -61.58 40.18
CA ARG A 687 -60.96 -61.84 41.51
C ARG A 687 -61.71 -60.69 42.19
N ARG A 688 -62.02 -59.63 41.44
CA ARG A 688 -62.95 -58.56 41.77
C ARG A 688 -64.18 -58.70 40.81
#